data_771458f3ad104678a983502cc5f31455
#
_entry.id   771458f3ad104678a983502cc5f31455
#
_cell.length_a   1.000
_cell.length_b   1.000
_cell.length_c   1.000
_cell.angle_alpha   90.00
_cell.angle_beta   90.00
_cell.angle_gamma   90.00
#
_symmetry.space_group_name_H-M   'P 1'
#
loop_
_entity.id
_entity.type
_entity.pdbx_description
1 polymer ?
#
loop_
_entity_poly.entity_id
_entity_poly.type
_entity_poly.pdbx_seq_one_letter_code
_entity_poly.pdbx_strand_id
1 'polypeptide(L)'
;METFEEHYTSMKAALSKHLTEADMELVEKAVEYANAKHRYQKRKDGSPYIIHPLAVAQIVAEMGLDRDAILGALLHDCIEDTDASHEDIEKIFGATVAELVEGVTKLTRANFSTSEQEQMENLRKMFMAMSKDIRVVLIKIADRLHNMRTMQYQTPEKQIKKCRETMDIYAPLAHRLGMQRIKWELEDLSLRYLAPAAYDEIMSYLQAHKEQDETFMNTIQQKIIERLDSMGIRNKTYGRIKHVYSIYRKMQAQGKTMDELYDIYAFRVIVDTIPDCYNVLGHIHDLFNLVPGRFKDYISTPKPNMYQSLHTTVIGSQGIPFEVQIRTWEMHETAEYGIAAHWKYKQGTGAGSEKDFEWVRRLLESQQDSDAEEFVQSLKIDMFDDEVFVYTPKGRIVSLPAGSTPIDFAYAIHSGVGNSMIGAKVNNRIANIDAKLKNGDIVEILTSKSAKGPSRDWLTICKSNQARTKIKQWFKKEKREENIIHGRASFEAEMKREGLPLTALFDPELEGHLLKKLSFENWDDMYAAIGYGGLTATKAVGRIRDDVNRAVKAQSMEKLPQSPLRVKPDSEAVAQNRHAVNGVIVEDIDSCMIKFAKCCTPVPGDAIVGFITKGFGVSIHRADCPNTQSRNDPRQAARWVRVRWATQEEQPFETTLELDCITRDGLLLDVATVMTSARVRVKELVGKDLPGGRSMFTVRFEVKNVSELETIRQKLLNIRDVTGSRRGQN
;
A
#
# COMPACT_ATOMS: atom_id res chain seq x y z
N MET A 1 6.67 -32.47 15.48
CA MET A 1 7.63 -31.82 14.56
C MET A 1 7.88 -32.81 13.44
N GLU A 2 7.58 -32.40 12.23
CA GLU A 2 7.89 -33.25 11.08
C GLU A 2 9.40 -33.36 10.92
N THR A 3 9.89 -34.56 10.67
CA THR A 3 11.32 -34.85 10.56
C THR A 3 11.84 -34.47 9.15
N PHE A 4 13.15 -34.38 9.00
CA PHE A 4 13.78 -34.22 7.70
C PHE A 4 13.31 -35.28 6.68
N GLU A 5 13.20 -36.53 7.12
CA GLU A 5 12.80 -37.65 6.26
C GLU A 5 11.33 -37.53 5.79
N GLU A 6 10.43 -37.03 6.65
CA GLU A 6 9.04 -36.81 6.29
C GLU A 6 8.90 -35.71 5.23
N HIS A 7 9.58 -34.54 5.41
CA HIS A 7 9.59 -33.48 4.42
C HIS A 7 10.25 -33.90 3.10
N TYR A 8 11.37 -34.62 3.20
CA TYR A 8 12.08 -35.11 2.02
C TYR A 8 11.24 -36.10 1.23
N THR A 9 10.57 -37.05 1.91
CA THR A 9 9.68 -38.03 1.29
C THR A 9 8.48 -37.36 0.64
N SER A 10 7.87 -36.39 1.31
CA SER A 10 6.73 -35.62 0.81
C SER A 10 7.12 -34.81 -0.45
N MET A 11 8.27 -34.12 -0.41
CA MET A 11 8.83 -33.43 -1.55
C MET A 11 9.09 -34.38 -2.72
N LYS A 12 9.75 -35.54 -2.46
CA LYS A 12 10.04 -36.57 -3.48
C LYS A 12 8.77 -37.07 -4.18
N ALA A 13 7.72 -37.33 -3.39
CA ALA A 13 6.41 -37.74 -3.90
C ALA A 13 5.72 -36.66 -4.76
N ALA A 14 5.93 -35.39 -4.46
CA ALA A 14 5.44 -34.29 -5.26
C ALA A 14 6.21 -34.16 -6.60
N LEU A 15 7.54 -34.33 -6.55
CA LEU A 15 8.44 -34.21 -7.70
C LEU A 15 8.35 -35.35 -8.70
N SER A 16 8.20 -36.59 -8.22
CA SER A 16 8.14 -37.80 -9.05
C SER A 16 6.97 -37.81 -10.07
N LYS A 17 6.00 -36.92 -9.86
CA LYS A 17 4.87 -36.75 -10.80
C LYS A 17 5.23 -35.96 -12.06
N HIS A 18 6.34 -35.22 -12.05
CA HIS A 18 6.64 -34.19 -13.04
C HIS A 18 8.08 -34.20 -13.56
N LEU A 19 9.03 -34.84 -12.86
CA LEU A 19 10.44 -34.88 -13.19
C LEU A 19 10.89 -36.24 -13.69
N THR A 20 11.91 -36.24 -14.56
CA THR A 20 12.60 -37.45 -15.01
C THR A 20 13.55 -38.01 -13.95
N GLU A 21 14.01 -39.24 -14.09
CA GLU A 21 15.01 -39.83 -13.18
C GLU A 21 16.31 -39.00 -13.13
N ALA A 22 16.80 -38.52 -14.26
CA ALA A 22 17.98 -37.65 -14.33
C ALA A 22 17.78 -36.31 -13.62
N ASP A 23 16.58 -35.73 -13.68
CA ASP A 23 16.27 -34.51 -12.95
C ASP A 23 16.21 -34.79 -11.44
N MET A 24 15.73 -35.95 -11.03
CA MET A 24 15.69 -36.36 -9.62
C MET A 24 17.08 -36.50 -9.02
N GLU A 25 18.04 -37.06 -9.78
CA GLU A 25 19.45 -37.15 -9.33
C GLU A 25 20.04 -35.75 -9.05
N LEU A 26 19.71 -34.77 -9.91
CA LEU A 26 20.18 -33.39 -9.72
C LEU A 26 19.52 -32.72 -8.52
N VAL A 27 18.24 -33.00 -8.27
CA VAL A 27 17.51 -32.54 -7.06
C VAL A 27 18.14 -33.14 -5.80
N GLU A 28 18.45 -34.45 -5.79
CA GLU A 28 19.11 -35.09 -4.65
C GLU A 28 20.47 -34.44 -4.36
N LYS A 29 21.27 -34.18 -5.38
CA LYS A 29 22.53 -33.46 -5.26
C LYS A 29 22.36 -32.04 -4.69
N ALA A 30 21.29 -31.35 -5.08
CA ALA A 30 20.99 -30.01 -4.55
C ALA A 30 20.58 -30.07 -3.07
N VAL A 31 19.80 -31.08 -2.66
CA VAL A 31 19.44 -31.30 -1.26
C VAL A 31 20.69 -31.61 -0.42
N GLU A 32 21.59 -32.48 -0.90
CA GLU A 32 22.85 -32.78 -0.22
C GLU A 32 23.73 -31.52 -0.07
N TYR A 33 23.85 -30.74 -1.15
CA TYR A 33 24.61 -29.49 -1.15
C TYR A 33 24.04 -28.48 -0.15
N ALA A 34 22.74 -28.21 -0.22
CA ALA A 34 22.08 -27.30 0.69
C ALA A 34 22.18 -27.75 2.15
N ASN A 35 22.00 -29.06 2.42
CA ASN A 35 22.11 -29.62 3.75
C ASN A 35 23.53 -29.51 4.30
N ALA A 36 24.55 -29.72 3.46
CA ALA A 36 25.95 -29.55 3.85
C ALA A 36 26.27 -28.09 4.19
N LYS A 37 25.79 -27.12 3.38
CA LYS A 37 26.01 -25.70 3.59
C LYS A 37 25.28 -25.18 4.85
N HIS A 38 24.07 -25.63 5.13
CA HIS A 38 23.28 -25.22 6.29
C HIS A 38 23.46 -26.12 7.52
N ARG A 39 24.42 -27.04 7.54
CA ARG A 39 24.60 -28.09 8.55
C ARG A 39 24.55 -27.61 10.00
N TYR A 40 25.08 -26.42 10.29
CA TYR A 40 25.15 -25.87 11.64
C TYR A 40 24.05 -24.87 11.96
N GLN A 41 23.19 -24.59 11.00
CA GLN A 41 22.10 -23.63 11.16
C GLN A 41 20.83 -24.35 11.65
N LYS A 42 20.11 -23.66 12.53
CA LYS A 42 18.81 -24.13 13.06
C LYS A 42 17.76 -23.05 12.89
N ARG A 43 16.54 -23.48 12.65
CA ARG A 43 15.35 -22.62 12.69
C ARG A 43 15.05 -22.21 14.14
N LYS A 44 14.16 -21.25 14.34
CA LYS A 44 13.77 -20.76 15.67
C LYS A 44 12.99 -21.80 16.51
N ASP A 45 12.38 -22.76 15.86
CA ASP A 45 11.75 -23.92 16.50
C ASP A 45 12.75 -25.01 16.93
N GLY A 46 14.04 -24.81 16.62
CA GLY A 46 15.11 -25.76 16.91
C GLY A 46 15.34 -26.81 15.82
N SER A 47 14.51 -26.88 14.78
CA SER A 47 14.67 -27.83 13.67
C SER A 47 15.87 -27.48 12.77
N PRO A 48 16.43 -28.46 12.02
CA PRO A 48 17.48 -28.20 11.04
C PRO A 48 17.00 -27.20 9.96
N TYR A 49 17.89 -26.29 9.55
CA TYR A 49 17.53 -25.24 8.59
C TYR A 49 17.05 -25.77 7.24
N ILE A 50 17.60 -26.92 6.81
CA ILE A 50 17.27 -27.55 5.51
C ILE A 50 15.78 -27.84 5.30
N ILE A 51 15.00 -27.99 6.37
CA ILE A 51 13.55 -28.20 6.30
C ILE A 51 12.86 -27.04 5.55
N HIS A 52 13.39 -25.81 5.69
CA HIS A 52 12.84 -24.67 4.99
C HIS A 52 13.03 -24.74 3.47
N PRO A 53 14.23 -24.88 2.92
CA PRO A 53 14.41 -25.07 1.48
C PRO A 53 13.62 -26.25 0.90
N LEU A 54 13.52 -27.38 1.64
CA LEU A 54 12.71 -28.53 1.23
C LEU A 54 11.23 -28.18 1.09
N ALA A 55 10.67 -27.49 2.11
CA ALA A 55 9.28 -27.05 2.07
C ALA A 55 9.01 -26.01 0.97
N VAL A 56 9.94 -25.07 0.73
CA VAL A 56 9.84 -24.12 -0.38
C VAL A 56 9.88 -24.83 -1.72
N ALA A 57 10.79 -25.78 -1.90
CA ALA A 57 10.86 -26.58 -3.14
C ALA A 57 9.61 -27.44 -3.37
N GLN A 58 9.02 -27.97 -2.30
CA GLN A 58 7.74 -28.69 -2.38
C GLN A 58 6.61 -27.77 -2.86
N ILE A 59 6.51 -26.55 -2.32
CA ILE A 59 5.51 -25.57 -2.74
C ILE A 59 5.70 -25.22 -4.22
N VAL A 60 6.95 -25.00 -4.65
CA VAL A 60 7.30 -24.72 -6.05
C VAL A 60 6.94 -25.89 -6.98
N ALA A 61 7.18 -27.12 -6.53
CA ALA A 61 6.79 -28.33 -7.25
C ALA A 61 5.26 -28.50 -7.36
N GLU A 62 4.52 -28.21 -6.28
CA GLU A 62 3.05 -28.23 -6.28
C GLU A 62 2.46 -27.19 -7.23
N MET A 63 3.16 -26.09 -7.49
CA MET A 63 2.80 -25.10 -8.52
C MET A 63 3.04 -25.63 -9.94
N GLY A 64 3.75 -26.74 -10.12
CA GLY A 64 4.07 -27.33 -11.42
C GLY A 64 5.21 -26.62 -12.16
N LEU A 65 6.10 -25.93 -11.46
CA LEU A 65 7.26 -25.26 -12.05
C LEU A 65 8.34 -26.27 -12.50
N ASP A 66 9.25 -25.80 -13.33
CA ASP A 66 10.32 -26.60 -13.90
C ASP A 66 11.41 -27.00 -12.91
N ARG A 67 12.28 -27.91 -13.32
CA ARG A 67 13.42 -28.38 -12.55
C ARG A 67 14.30 -27.25 -12.04
N ASP A 68 14.62 -26.28 -12.88
CA ASP A 68 15.53 -25.18 -12.53
C ASP A 68 14.94 -24.28 -11.43
N ALA A 69 13.61 -24.03 -11.45
CA ALA A 69 12.92 -23.32 -10.36
C ALA A 69 12.94 -24.12 -9.05
N ILE A 70 12.79 -25.45 -9.10
CA ILE A 70 12.88 -26.34 -7.94
C ILE A 70 14.30 -26.32 -7.35
N LEU A 71 15.32 -26.42 -8.19
CA LEU A 71 16.73 -26.30 -7.79
C LEU A 71 17.00 -24.91 -7.18
N GLY A 72 16.51 -23.85 -7.82
CA GLY A 72 16.57 -22.49 -7.32
C GLY A 72 15.91 -22.34 -5.93
N ALA A 73 14.77 -23.01 -5.71
CA ALA A 73 14.09 -23.03 -4.43
C ALA A 73 14.87 -23.80 -3.33
N LEU A 74 15.52 -24.90 -3.68
CA LEU A 74 16.38 -25.65 -2.74
C LEU A 74 17.63 -24.88 -2.33
N LEU A 75 18.16 -24.03 -3.22
CA LEU A 75 19.43 -23.34 -3.05
C LEU A 75 19.29 -21.85 -2.70
N HIS A 76 18.05 -21.32 -2.59
CA HIS A 76 17.79 -19.88 -2.57
C HIS A 76 18.49 -19.12 -1.43
N ASP A 77 18.67 -19.74 -0.27
CA ASP A 77 19.32 -19.15 0.90
C ASP A 77 20.84 -19.46 0.96
N CYS A 78 21.37 -20.33 0.07
CA CYS A 78 22.79 -20.74 0.15
C CYS A 78 23.74 -19.56 -0.04
N ILE A 79 23.48 -18.65 -1.00
CA ILE A 79 24.33 -17.46 -1.25
C ILE A 79 24.13 -16.41 -0.14
N GLU A 80 22.92 -16.32 0.44
CA GLU A 80 22.63 -15.32 1.46
C GLU A 80 23.19 -15.67 2.82
N ASP A 81 22.98 -16.91 3.24
CA ASP A 81 23.19 -17.34 4.62
C ASP A 81 24.40 -18.27 4.82
N THR A 82 25.16 -18.58 3.75
CA THR A 82 26.33 -19.46 3.83
C THR A 82 27.54 -18.89 3.05
N ASP A 83 28.61 -19.66 2.94
CA ASP A 83 29.82 -19.36 2.19
C ASP A 83 29.75 -19.74 0.69
N ALA A 84 28.57 -20.17 0.21
CA ALA A 84 28.39 -20.52 -1.20
C ALA A 84 28.44 -19.27 -2.09
N SER A 85 29.20 -19.35 -3.22
CA SER A 85 29.24 -18.29 -4.22
C SER A 85 28.32 -18.56 -5.41
N HIS A 86 28.07 -17.53 -6.23
CA HIS A 86 27.34 -17.67 -7.47
C HIS A 86 28.06 -18.68 -8.41
N GLU A 87 29.39 -18.58 -8.51
CA GLU A 87 30.21 -19.41 -9.35
C GLU A 87 30.20 -20.89 -8.93
N ASP A 88 30.08 -21.17 -7.61
CA ASP A 88 29.95 -22.54 -7.11
C ASP A 88 28.66 -23.16 -7.58
N ILE A 89 27.55 -22.43 -7.49
CA ILE A 89 26.23 -22.88 -7.90
C ILE A 89 26.17 -23.04 -9.43
N GLU A 90 26.71 -22.08 -10.19
CA GLU A 90 26.77 -22.13 -11.65
C GLU A 90 27.51 -23.38 -12.15
N LYS A 91 28.66 -23.65 -11.57
CA LYS A 91 29.49 -24.81 -11.94
C LYS A 91 28.84 -26.16 -11.71
N ILE A 92 28.00 -26.26 -10.66
CA ILE A 92 27.40 -27.55 -10.24
C ILE A 92 26.01 -27.74 -10.85
N PHE A 93 25.20 -26.67 -10.92
CA PHE A 93 23.76 -26.72 -11.24
C PHE A 93 23.41 -25.93 -12.50
N GLY A 94 24.36 -25.20 -13.09
CA GLY A 94 24.18 -24.43 -14.32
C GLY A 94 23.82 -22.96 -14.10
N ALA A 95 24.04 -22.16 -15.16
CA ALA A 95 23.88 -20.70 -15.12
C ALA A 95 22.45 -20.25 -14.77
N THR A 96 21.43 -20.90 -15.32
CA THR A 96 20.02 -20.57 -15.04
C THR A 96 19.69 -20.68 -13.55
N VAL A 97 20.13 -21.76 -12.90
CA VAL A 97 19.89 -21.97 -11.46
C VAL A 97 20.64 -20.91 -10.63
N ALA A 98 21.89 -20.62 -10.99
CA ALA A 98 22.68 -19.59 -10.31
C ALA A 98 22.06 -18.19 -10.42
N GLU A 99 21.56 -17.83 -11.63
CA GLU A 99 20.85 -16.56 -11.85
C GLU A 99 19.55 -16.46 -11.04
N LEU A 100 18.78 -17.55 -10.93
CA LEU A 100 17.57 -17.62 -10.12
C LEU A 100 17.89 -17.40 -8.64
N VAL A 101 18.88 -18.10 -8.10
CA VAL A 101 19.29 -17.98 -6.70
C VAL A 101 19.81 -16.56 -6.41
N GLU A 102 20.66 -16.01 -7.29
CA GLU A 102 21.14 -14.64 -7.14
C GLU A 102 20.00 -13.62 -7.23
N GLY A 103 19.01 -13.83 -8.11
CA GLY A 103 17.81 -13.01 -8.23
C GLY A 103 17.02 -12.95 -6.92
N VAL A 104 16.81 -14.10 -6.28
CA VAL A 104 16.12 -14.19 -4.98
C VAL A 104 16.92 -13.50 -3.88
N THR A 105 18.25 -13.69 -3.83
CA THR A 105 19.18 -13.11 -2.84
C THR A 105 19.26 -11.58 -2.95
N LYS A 106 19.34 -11.03 -4.18
CA LYS A 106 19.40 -9.56 -4.40
C LYS A 106 18.16 -8.82 -3.90
N LEU A 107 17.02 -9.52 -3.78
CA LEU A 107 15.82 -8.94 -3.23
C LEU A 107 15.92 -8.65 -1.71
N THR A 108 16.83 -9.30 -1.01
CA THR A 108 16.97 -9.22 0.45
C THR A 108 18.06 -8.25 0.91
N ARG A 109 19.10 -7.99 0.11
CA ARG A 109 20.27 -7.16 0.49
C ARG A 109 20.08 -5.69 0.17
N ALA A 110 19.55 -4.91 1.12
CA ALA A 110 19.64 -3.44 1.06
C ALA A 110 19.65 -2.83 2.46
N ASN A 111 20.64 -1.98 2.75
CA ASN A 111 20.73 -1.20 3.98
C ASN A 111 20.07 0.17 3.76
N PHE A 112 18.98 0.45 4.44
CA PHE A 112 18.23 1.70 4.33
C PHE A 112 18.09 2.43 5.67
N SER A 113 17.88 3.74 5.58
CA SER A 113 17.73 4.62 6.75
C SER A 113 16.33 4.60 7.36
N THR A 114 15.31 4.17 6.61
CA THR A 114 13.91 4.05 7.09
C THR A 114 13.23 2.77 6.61
N SER A 115 12.30 2.24 7.43
CA SER A 115 11.52 1.02 7.11
C SER A 115 10.67 1.16 5.85
N GLU A 116 10.20 2.36 5.52
CA GLU A 116 9.38 2.62 4.34
C GLU A 116 10.22 2.62 3.06
N GLN A 117 11.40 3.23 3.09
CA GLN A 117 12.33 3.22 1.96
C GLN A 117 12.86 1.81 1.67
N GLU A 118 13.09 1.00 2.71
CA GLU A 118 13.44 -0.41 2.58
C GLU A 118 12.37 -1.21 1.84
N GLN A 119 11.10 -1.03 2.21
CA GLN A 119 9.97 -1.70 1.56
C GLN A 119 9.82 -1.27 0.09
N MET A 120 9.97 0.01 -0.20
CA MET A 120 9.84 0.55 -1.55
C MET A 120 10.92 0.03 -2.49
N GLU A 121 12.17 0.01 -2.06
CA GLU A 121 13.27 -0.47 -2.88
C GLU A 121 13.25 -1.99 -3.05
N ASN A 122 12.81 -2.74 -2.05
CA ASN A 122 12.60 -4.18 -2.16
C ASN A 122 11.53 -4.51 -3.20
N LEU A 123 10.41 -3.77 -3.21
CA LEU A 123 9.39 -3.88 -4.25
C LEU A 123 9.98 -3.60 -5.64
N ARG A 124 10.70 -2.50 -5.79
CA ARG A 124 11.34 -2.13 -7.06
C ARG A 124 12.25 -3.23 -7.59
N LYS A 125 13.13 -3.75 -6.73
CA LYS A 125 14.04 -4.85 -7.09
C LYS A 125 13.28 -6.10 -7.50
N MET A 126 12.21 -6.44 -6.78
CA MET A 126 11.37 -7.59 -7.08
C MET A 126 10.74 -7.48 -8.48
N PHE A 127 10.23 -6.30 -8.86
CA PHE A 127 9.70 -6.10 -10.21
C PHE A 127 10.78 -6.11 -11.29
N MET A 128 11.99 -5.58 -10.99
CA MET A 128 13.12 -5.69 -11.91
C MET A 128 13.57 -7.13 -12.10
N ALA A 129 13.58 -7.94 -11.05
CA ALA A 129 13.88 -9.36 -11.14
C ALA A 129 12.80 -10.11 -11.92
N MET A 130 11.51 -9.80 -11.68
CA MET A 130 10.38 -10.38 -12.39
C MET A 130 10.42 -10.13 -13.91
N SER A 131 10.94 -8.97 -14.33
CA SER A 131 11.10 -8.66 -15.76
C SER A 131 12.17 -9.50 -16.46
N LYS A 132 13.14 -10.01 -15.69
CA LYS A 132 14.19 -10.91 -16.22
C LYS A 132 13.70 -12.36 -16.20
N ASP A 133 13.22 -12.82 -15.05
CA ASP A 133 12.69 -14.16 -14.88
C ASP A 133 11.64 -14.18 -13.76
N ILE A 134 10.39 -14.51 -14.13
CA ILE A 134 9.28 -14.55 -13.16
C ILE A 134 9.46 -15.60 -12.08
N ARG A 135 10.22 -16.69 -12.38
CA ARG A 135 10.46 -17.78 -11.41
C ARG A 135 11.08 -17.28 -10.13
N VAL A 136 11.91 -16.21 -10.18
CA VAL A 136 12.47 -15.54 -9.00
C VAL A 136 11.37 -15.09 -8.02
N VAL A 137 10.31 -14.50 -8.55
CA VAL A 137 9.19 -14.01 -7.72
C VAL A 137 8.32 -15.17 -7.22
N LEU A 138 8.11 -16.20 -8.04
CA LEU A 138 7.37 -17.39 -7.64
C LEU A 138 8.07 -18.12 -6.48
N ILE A 139 9.39 -18.29 -6.55
CA ILE A 139 10.21 -18.83 -5.46
C ILE A 139 10.07 -17.94 -4.20
N LYS A 140 10.13 -16.62 -4.35
CA LYS A 140 10.01 -15.69 -3.20
C LYS A 140 8.62 -15.69 -2.56
N ILE A 141 7.55 -15.92 -3.34
CA ILE A 141 6.19 -16.12 -2.81
C ILE A 141 6.10 -17.45 -2.06
N ALA A 142 6.73 -18.51 -2.56
CA ALA A 142 6.78 -19.80 -1.88
C ALA A 142 7.58 -19.73 -0.56
N ASP A 143 8.73 -19.05 -0.56
CA ASP A 143 9.51 -18.74 0.64
C ASP A 143 8.65 -17.97 1.67
N ARG A 144 7.97 -16.91 1.25
CA ARG A 144 7.06 -16.15 2.10
C ARG A 144 5.96 -17.01 2.69
N LEU A 145 5.35 -17.87 1.89
CA LEU A 145 4.28 -18.75 2.36
C LEU A 145 4.77 -19.70 3.46
N HIS A 146 5.92 -20.35 3.24
CA HIS A 146 6.48 -21.22 4.27
C HIS A 146 6.87 -20.44 5.54
N ASN A 147 7.43 -19.25 5.40
CA ASN A 147 7.73 -18.38 6.53
C ASN A 147 6.46 -17.96 7.29
N MET A 148 5.33 -17.76 6.61
CA MET A 148 4.04 -17.47 7.25
C MET A 148 3.46 -18.69 7.97
N ARG A 149 3.62 -19.92 7.43
CA ARG A 149 3.23 -21.17 8.09
C ARG A 149 3.96 -21.42 9.41
N THR A 150 5.19 -20.90 9.53
CA THR A 150 6.03 -21.04 10.74
C THR A 150 6.10 -19.77 11.60
N MET A 151 5.18 -18.82 11.39
CA MET A 151 5.19 -17.51 12.04
C MET A 151 5.03 -17.55 13.56
N GLN A 152 4.43 -18.61 14.11
CA GLN A 152 4.24 -18.82 15.56
C GLN A 152 5.54 -18.80 16.38
N TYR A 153 6.66 -19.13 15.77
CA TYR A 153 7.97 -19.15 16.43
C TYR A 153 8.69 -17.79 16.42
N GLN A 154 8.09 -16.75 15.80
CA GLN A 154 8.64 -15.41 15.77
C GLN A 154 8.16 -14.55 16.94
N THR A 155 8.91 -13.49 17.26
CA THR A 155 8.49 -12.51 18.28
C THR A 155 7.25 -11.73 17.81
N PRO A 156 6.36 -11.28 18.73
CA PRO A 156 5.14 -10.56 18.36
C PRO A 156 5.37 -9.35 17.44
N GLU A 157 6.43 -8.59 17.66
CA GLU A 157 6.78 -7.44 16.82
C GLU A 157 7.12 -7.87 15.39
N LYS A 158 7.89 -8.96 15.23
CA LYS A 158 8.22 -9.53 13.92
C LYS A 158 7.01 -10.15 13.24
N GLN A 159 6.12 -10.81 14.00
CA GLN A 159 4.86 -11.33 13.48
C GLN A 159 4.04 -10.22 12.83
N ILE A 160 3.78 -9.13 13.54
CA ILE A 160 3.00 -7.99 13.03
C ILE A 160 3.68 -7.36 11.81
N LYS A 161 5.02 -7.10 11.89
CA LYS A 161 5.76 -6.51 10.75
C LYS A 161 5.66 -7.38 9.51
N LYS A 162 5.92 -8.69 9.63
CA LYS A 162 5.92 -9.61 8.50
C LYS A 162 4.51 -9.88 7.95
N CYS A 163 3.50 -9.94 8.80
CA CYS A 163 2.10 -10.07 8.37
C CYS A 163 1.63 -8.84 7.60
N ARG A 164 1.97 -7.61 8.03
CA ARG A 164 1.67 -6.39 7.26
C ARG A 164 2.36 -6.39 5.90
N GLU A 165 3.66 -6.67 5.87
CA GLU A 165 4.41 -6.80 4.61
C GLU A 165 3.76 -7.84 3.68
N THR A 166 3.28 -8.97 4.22
CA THR A 166 2.61 -10.02 3.46
C THR A 166 1.29 -9.53 2.88
N MET A 167 0.48 -8.81 3.66
CA MET A 167 -0.80 -8.26 3.21
C MET A 167 -0.64 -7.10 2.22
N ASP A 168 0.40 -6.28 2.39
CA ASP A 168 0.62 -5.10 1.56
C ASP A 168 1.31 -5.44 0.23
N ILE A 169 2.05 -6.55 0.14
CA ILE A 169 2.91 -6.86 -1.00
C ILE A 169 2.61 -8.25 -1.58
N TYR A 170 2.79 -9.31 -0.79
CA TYR A 170 2.82 -10.68 -1.33
C TYR A 170 1.44 -11.23 -1.66
N ALA A 171 0.42 -10.96 -0.85
CA ALA A 171 -0.94 -11.40 -1.13
C ALA A 171 -1.53 -10.71 -2.38
N PRO A 172 -1.39 -9.38 -2.56
CA PRO A 172 -1.77 -8.71 -3.82
C PRO A 172 -0.99 -9.19 -5.04
N LEU A 173 0.31 -9.44 -4.88
CA LEU A 173 1.14 -9.97 -5.96
C LEU A 173 0.68 -11.37 -6.38
N ALA A 174 0.44 -12.27 -5.41
CA ALA A 174 -0.13 -13.58 -5.68
C ALA A 174 -1.50 -13.48 -6.37
N HIS A 175 -2.34 -12.50 -5.98
CA HIS A 175 -3.60 -12.22 -6.65
C HIS A 175 -3.41 -11.82 -8.11
N ARG A 176 -2.48 -10.90 -8.38
CA ARG A 176 -2.20 -10.41 -9.74
C ARG A 176 -1.63 -11.50 -10.65
N LEU A 177 -0.82 -12.40 -10.08
CA LEU A 177 -0.29 -13.57 -10.77
C LEU A 177 -1.32 -14.72 -10.89
N GLY A 178 -2.55 -14.54 -10.41
CA GLY A 178 -3.62 -15.53 -10.48
C GLY A 178 -3.53 -16.67 -9.45
N MET A 179 -2.56 -16.65 -8.54
CA MET A 179 -2.26 -17.70 -7.56
C MET A 179 -3.23 -17.67 -6.37
N GLN A 180 -4.51 -17.96 -6.62
CA GLN A 180 -5.57 -17.75 -5.62
C GLN A 180 -5.38 -18.60 -4.35
N ARG A 181 -4.92 -19.85 -4.48
CA ARG A 181 -4.67 -20.75 -3.35
C ARG A 181 -3.66 -20.14 -2.37
N ILE A 182 -2.53 -19.66 -2.89
CA ILE A 182 -1.47 -19.06 -2.07
C ILE A 182 -1.91 -17.72 -1.49
N LYS A 183 -2.60 -16.90 -2.29
CA LYS A 183 -3.16 -15.64 -1.82
C LYS A 183 -4.04 -15.84 -0.58
N TRP A 184 -5.01 -16.74 -0.65
CA TRP A 184 -5.93 -16.99 0.46
C TRP A 184 -5.22 -17.48 1.71
N GLU A 185 -4.26 -18.40 1.55
CA GLU A 185 -3.49 -18.91 2.69
C GLU A 185 -2.64 -17.81 3.32
N LEU A 186 -1.99 -16.95 2.53
CA LEU A 186 -1.24 -15.80 3.03
C LEU A 186 -2.15 -14.82 3.79
N GLU A 187 -3.34 -14.55 3.27
CA GLU A 187 -4.33 -13.66 3.90
C GLU A 187 -4.84 -14.23 5.22
N ASP A 188 -5.22 -15.51 5.26
CA ASP A 188 -5.73 -16.17 6.47
C ASP A 188 -4.66 -16.27 7.56
N LEU A 189 -3.43 -16.68 7.20
CA LEU A 189 -2.30 -16.72 8.12
C LEU A 189 -1.94 -15.34 8.67
N SER A 190 -2.05 -14.29 7.86
CA SER A 190 -1.77 -12.92 8.29
C SER A 190 -2.86 -12.39 9.22
N LEU A 191 -4.13 -12.67 8.94
CA LEU A 191 -5.26 -12.22 9.77
C LEU A 191 -5.14 -12.72 11.21
N ARG A 192 -4.69 -13.96 11.38
CA ARG A 192 -4.50 -14.58 12.71
C ARG A 192 -3.64 -13.73 13.65
N TYR A 193 -2.66 -13.00 13.12
CA TYR A 193 -1.75 -12.16 13.91
C TYR A 193 -2.12 -10.67 13.87
N LEU A 194 -2.77 -10.19 12.80
CA LEU A 194 -3.13 -8.78 12.67
C LEU A 194 -4.43 -8.43 13.38
N ALA A 195 -5.39 -9.37 13.42
CA ALA A 195 -6.68 -9.20 14.09
C ALA A 195 -7.11 -10.51 14.76
N PRO A 196 -6.39 -10.97 15.81
CA PRO A 196 -6.60 -12.27 16.43
C PRO A 196 -8.02 -12.45 16.98
N ALA A 197 -8.59 -11.41 17.61
CA ALA A 197 -9.95 -11.49 18.14
C ALA A 197 -11.00 -11.76 17.04
N ALA A 198 -10.90 -11.10 15.90
CA ALA A 198 -11.80 -11.33 14.77
C ALA A 198 -11.57 -12.70 14.11
N TYR A 199 -10.30 -13.13 14.04
CA TYR A 199 -9.97 -14.47 13.54
C TYR A 199 -10.58 -15.56 14.42
N ASP A 200 -10.42 -15.45 15.75
CA ASP A 200 -10.92 -16.42 16.73
C ASP A 200 -12.45 -16.44 16.77
N GLU A 201 -13.11 -15.27 16.63
CA GLU A 201 -14.57 -15.17 16.54
C GLU A 201 -15.10 -15.95 15.33
N ILE A 202 -14.53 -15.71 14.12
CA ILE A 202 -14.95 -16.39 12.90
C ILE A 202 -14.67 -17.90 13.01
N MET A 203 -13.49 -18.30 13.49
CA MET A 203 -13.13 -19.70 13.65
C MET A 203 -14.04 -20.43 14.64
N SER A 204 -14.38 -19.78 15.76
CA SER A 204 -15.28 -20.34 16.76
C SER A 204 -16.70 -20.53 16.19
N TYR A 205 -17.18 -19.56 15.41
CA TYR A 205 -18.48 -19.67 14.71
C TYR A 205 -18.48 -20.85 13.72
N LEU A 206 -17.46 -20.94 12.86
CA LEU A 206 -17.35 -22.03 11.88
C LEU A 206 -17.23 -23.40 12.55
N GLN A 207 -16.53 -23.48 13.68
CA GLN A 207 -16.41 -24.72 14.44
C GLN A 207 -17.74 -25.14 15.10
N ALA A 208 -18.49 -24.17 15.65
CA ALA A 208 -19.79 -24.43 16.27
C ALA A 208 -20.84 -24.94 15.27
N HIS A 209 -20.77 -24.51 14.01
CA HIS A 209 -21.75 -24.87 12.97
C HIS A 209 -21.25 -25.99 12.03
N LYS A 210 -20.07 -26.54 12.28
CA LYS A 210 -19.40 -27.48 11.36
C LYS A 210 -20.24 -28.64 10.90
N GLU A 211 -20.95 -29.34 11.80
CA GLU A 211 -21.77 -30.52 11.44
C GLU A 211 -22.97 -30.13 10.57
N GLN A 212 -23.61 -28.97 10.88
CA GLN A 212 -24.72 -28.46 10.11
C GLN A 212 -24.26 -28.04 8.70
N ASP A 213 -23.11 -27.35 8.64
CA ASP A 213 -22.49 -26.90 7.41
C ASP A 213 -22.10 -28.08 6.52
N GLU A 214 -21.46 -29.10 7.08
CA GLU A 214 -21.08 -30.33 6.36
C GLU A 214 -22.32 -31.07 5.81
N THR A 215 -23.37 -31.17 6.61
CA THR A 215 -24.64 -31.79 6.18
C THR A 215 -25.30 -31.03 5.03
N PHE A 216 -25.36 -29.70 5.15
CA PHE A 216 -25.86 -28.83 4.09
C PHE A 216 -25.04 -28.96 2.82
N MET A 217 -23.71 -28.86 2.95
CA MET A 217 -22.78 -28.96 1.82
C MET A 217 -22.89 -30.29 1.10
N ASN A 218 -22.91 -31.39 1.81
CA ASN A 218 -23.04 -32.74 1.25
C ASN A 218 -24.39 -32.91 0.53
N THR A 219 -25.48 -32.42 1.11
CA THR A 219 -26.83 -32.49 0.49
C THR A 219 -26.90 -31.75 -0.83
N ILE A 220 -26.37 -30.53 -0.90
CA ILE A 220 -26.37 -29.74 -2.13
C ILE A 220 -25.43 -30.34 -3.17
N GLN A 221 -24.23 -30.74 -2.75
CA GLN A 221 -23.24 -31.39 -3.61
C GLN A 221 -23.82 -32.65 -4.28
N GLN A 222 -24.46 -33.50 -3.48
CA GLN A 222 -25.06 -34.73 -3.99
C GLN A 222 -26.16 -34.46 -5.04
N LYS A 223 -27.07 -33.47 -4.76
CA LYS A 223 -28.10 -33.08 -5.72
C LYS A 223 -27.52 -32.57 -7.04
N ILE A 224 -26.43 -31.82 -7.02
CA ILE A 224 -25.76 -31.34 -8.21
C ILE A 224 -25.17 -32.52 -8.98
N ILE A 225 -24.45 -33.42 -8.32
CA ILE A 225 -23.81 -34.58 -8.93
C ILE A 225 -24.89 -35.47 -9.58
N GLU A 226 -25.95 -35.86 -8.85
CA GLU A 226 -27.03 -36.71 -9.37
C GLU A 226 -27.69 -36.11 -10.63
N ARG A 227 -27.91 -34.76 -10.62
CA ARG A 227 -28.46 -34.07 -11.79
C ARG A 227 -27.55 -34.15 -13.00
N LEU A 228 -26.26 -33.87 -12.81
CA LEU A 228 -25.28 -33.82 -13.89
C LEU A 228 -24.97 -35.23 -14.44
N ASP A 229 -24.88 -36.24 -13.58
CA ASP A 229 -24.70 -37.64 -13.97
C ASP A 229 -25.91 -38.17 -14.76
N SER A 230 -27.14 -37.79 -14.37
CA SER A 230 -28.35 -38.15 -15.13
C SER A 230 -28.38 -37.56 -16.53
N MET A 231 -27.64 -36.47 -16.77
CA MET A 231 -27.50 -35.84 -18.09
C MET A 231 -26.23 -36.30 -18.84
N GLY A 232 -25.46 -37.22 -18.28
CA GLY A 232 -24.22 -37.72 -18.87
C GLY A 232 -23.08 -36.70 -18.89
N ILE A 233 -23.12 -35.66 -18.06
CA ILE A 233 -22.08 -34.64 -17.98
C ILE A 233 -21.01 -35.12 -16.99
N ARG A 234 -19.80 -35.39 -17.47
CA ARG A 234 -18.65 -35.71 -16.61
C ARG A 234 -18.29 -34.50 -15.78
N ASN A 235 -18.29 -34.65 -14.45
CA ASN A 235 -18.05 -33.57 -13.58
C ASN A 235 -17.24 -33.96 -12.31
N LYS A 236 -16.59 -33.00 -11.71
CA LYS A 236 -16.10 -33.09 -10.35
C LYS A 236 -16.67 -31.90 -9.54
N THR A 237 -17.54 -32.23 -8.63
CA THR A 237 -18.23 -31.22 -7.82
C THR A 237 -17.77 -31.33 -6.37
N TYR A 238 -17.43 -30.19 -5.75
CA TYR A 238 -17.13 -30.11 -4.33
C TYR A 238 -17.55 -28.77 -3.74
N GLY A 239 -17.99 -28.83 -2.49
CA GLY A 239 -18.33 -27.65 -1.72
C GLY A 239 -17.14 -27.13 -0.93
N ARG A 240 -17.13 -25.83 -0.63
CA ARG A 240 -16.18 -25.22 0.28
C ARG A 240 -16.80 -24.05 1.03
N ILE A 241 -16.36 -23.84 2.23
CA ILE A 241 -16.61 -22.60 2.97
C ILE A 241 -15.58 -21.54 2.52
N LYS A 242 -16.00 -20.29 2.42
CA LYS A 242 -15.08 -19.19 2.06
C LYS A 242 -14.01 -19.01 3.14
N HIS A 243 -12.83 -18.54 2.72
CA HIS A 243 -11.69 -18.32 3.59
C HIS A 243 -11.98 -17.26 4.66
N VAL A 244 -11.35 -17.41 5.82
CA VAL A 244 -11.59 -16.57 7.02
C VAL A 244 -11.40 -15.08 6.72
N TYR A 245 -10.31 -14.72 6.02
CA TYR A 245 -10.07 -13.33 5.62
C TYR A 245 -11.15 -12.79 4.66
N SER A 246 -11.65 -13.61 3.75
CA SER A 246 -12.73 -13.21 2.84
C SER A 246 -14.04 -12.92 3.58
N ILE A 247 -14.33 -13.68 4.64
CA ILE A 247 -15.45 -13.46 5.55
C ILE A 247 -15.23 -12.16 6.33
N TYR A 248 -14.07 -12.02 7.00
CA TYR A 248 -13.68 -10.84 7.74
C TYR A 248 -13.82 -9.56 6.93
N ARG A 249 -13.29 -9.53 5.70
CA ARG A 249 -13.36 -8.38 4.81
C ARG A 249 -14.80 -7.98 4.49
N LYS A 250 -15.71 -8.96 4.31
CA LYS A 250 -17.13 -8.69 4.07
C LYS A 250 -17.83 -8.15 5.30
N MET A 251 -17.56 -8.71 6.48
CA MET A 251 -18.10 -8.19 7.74
C MET A 251 -17.73 -6.71 7.90
N GLN A 252 -16.46 -6.37 7.69
CA GLN A 252 -15.97 -4.99 7.77
C GLN A 252 -16.58 -4.07 6.71
N ALA A 253 -16.64 -4.51 5.44
CA ALA A 253 -17.11 -3.68 4.34
C ALA A 253 -18.63 -3.43 4.37
N GLN A 254 -19.41 -4.37 4.93
CA GLN A 254 -20.87 -4.30 4.96
C GLN A 254 -21.44 -3.98 6.36
N GLY A 255 -20.61 -3.94 7.40
CA GLY A 255 -21.04 -3.76 8.79
C GLY A 255 -21.97 -4.87 9.29
N LYS A 256 -21.79 -6.11 8.79
CA LYS A 256 -22.65 -7.27 9.06
C LYS A 256 -22.00 -8.25 10.02
N THR A 257 -22.83 -8.94 10.80
CA THR A 257 -22.44 -10.08 11.61
C THR A 257 -22.32 -11.36 10.74
N MET A 258 -21.77 -12.44 11.30
CA MET A 258 -21.67 -13.75 10.62
C MET A 258 -23.03 -14.27 10.17
N ASP A 259 -24.07 -14.15 11.00
CA ASP A 259 -25.45 -14.62 10.73
C ASP A 259 -26.12 -13.88 9.56
N GLU A 260 -25.66 -12.68 9.24
CA GLU A 260 -26.19 -11.84 8.17
C GLU A 260 -25.45 -12.02 6.84
N LEU A 261 -24.41 -12.87 6.81
CA LEU A 261 -23.64 -13.15 5.61
C LEU A 261 -24.22 -14.35 4.85
N TYR A 262 -24.89 -14.08 3.74
CA TYR A 262 -25.61 -15.10 2.95
C TYR A 262 -24.77 -15.85 1.95
N ASP A 263 -23.47 -15.54 1.74
CA ASP A 263 -22.65 -16.12 0.69
C ASP A 263 -21.36 -16.78 1.24
N ILE A 264 -21.46 -17.45 2.36
CA ILE A 264 -20.38 -18.18 3.01
C ILE A 264 -20.07 -19.48 2.26
N TYR A 265 -21.09 -20.11 1.70
CA TYR A 265 -20.99 -21.39 1.02
C TYR A 265 -20.75 -21.20 -0.48
N ALA A 266 -19.81 -21.96 -1.02
CA ALA A 266 -19.50 -21.98 -2.43
C ALA A 266 -19.35 -23.43 -2.93
N PHE A 267 -19.95 -23.74 -4.07
CA PHE A 267 -19.77 -25.02 -4.78
C PHE A 267 -18.95 -24.79 -6.03
N ARG A 268 -18.08 -25.73 -6.32
CA ARG A 268 -17.25 -25.69 -7.50
C ARG A 268 -17.55 -26.90 -8.35
N VAL A 269 -17.95 -26.66 -9.59
CA VAL A 269 -18.25 -27.69 -10.60
C VAL A 269 -17.20 -27.59 -11.69
N ILE A 270 -16.43 -28.65 -11.87
CA ILE A 270 -15.39 -28.76 -12.90
C ILE A 270 -15.87 -29.72 -13.96
N VAL A 271 -15.81 -29.31 -15.23
CA VAL A 271 -16.22 -30.08 -16.39
C VAL A 271 -15.14 -30.09 -17.46
N ASP A 272 -15.33 -30.87 -18.52
CA ASP A 272 -14.30 -31.07 -19.54
C ASP A 272 -14.27 -29.92 -20.57
N THR A 273 -15.43 -29.37 -20.96
CA THR A 273 -15.51 -28.39 -22.05
C THR A 273 -16.25 -27.09 -21.66
N ILE A 274 -15.99 -26.02 -22.42
CA ILE A 274 -16.70 -24.74 -22.25
C ILE A 274 -18.22 -24.89 -22.51
N PRO A 275 -18.68 -25.56 -23.54
CA PRO A 275 -20.12 -25.86 -23.73
C PRO A 275 -20.75 -26.53 -22.50
N ASP A 276 -20.05 -27.49 -21.87
CA ASP A 276 -20.54 -28.12 -20.64
C ASP A 276 -20.66 -27.12 -19.48
N CYS A 277 -19.81 -26.12 -19.40
CA CYS A 277 -19.96 -25.07 -18.38
C CYS A 277 -21.32 -24.36 -18.48
N TYR A 278 -21.75 -24.00 -19.69
CA TYR A 278 -23.04 -23.36 -19.94
C TYR A 278 -24.22 -24.31 -19.78
N ASN A 279 -24.06 -25.59 -20.14
CA ASN A 279 -25.06 -26.61 -19.89
C ASN A 279 -25.30 -26.81 -18.39
N VAL A 280 -24.22 -26.94 -17.60
CA VAL A 280 -24.28 -27.01 -16.14
C VAL A 280 -24.99 -25.80 -15.56
N LEU A 281 -24.70 -24.60 -16.05
CA LEU A 281 -25.39 -23.36 -15.57
C LEU A 281 -26.90 -23.48 -15.72
N GLY A 282 -27.38 -23.97 -16.88
CA GLY A 282 -28.81 -24.22 -17.12
C GLY A 282 -29.41 -25.22 -16.11
N HIS A 283 -28.72 -26.34 -15.86
CA HIS A 283 -29.17 -27.33 -14.86
C HIS A 283 -29.15 -26.81 -13.42
N ILE A 284 -28.20 -25.97 -13.05
CA ILE A 284 -28.17 -25.32 -11.72
C ILE A 284 -29.35 -24.39 -11.55
N HIS A 285 -29.71 -23.61 -12.57
CA HIS A 285 -30.87 -22.70 -12.52
C HIS A 285 -32.21 -23.45 -12.59
N ASP A 286 -32.26 -24.69 -13.11
CA ASP A 286 -33.44 -25.56 -13.03
C ASP A 286 -33.60 -26.19 -11.62
N LEU A 287 -32.47 -26.52 -10.96
CA LEU A 287 -32.49 -27.12 -9.63
C LEU A 287 -32.74 -26.10 -8.49
N PHE A 288 -32.30 -24.85 -8.65
CA PHE A 288 -32.27 -23.84 -7.59
C PHE A 288 -32.73 -22.47 -8.11
N ASN A 289 -33.33 -21.69 -7.23
CA ASN A 289 -33.80 -20.35 -7.57
C ASN A 289 -32.65 -19.35 -7.71
N LEU A 290 -32.51 -18.69 -8.85
CA LEU A 290 -31.49 -17.69 -9.12
C LEU A 290 -31.70 -16.43 -8.27
N VAL A 291 -30.64 -15.89 -7.68
CA VAL A 291 -30.63 -14.55 -7.09
C VAL A 291 -30.37 -13.51 -8.20
N PRO A 292 -31.34 -12.62 -8.54
CA PRO A 292 -31.19 -11.66 -9.62
C PRO A 292 -29.97 -10.75 -9.43
N GLY A 293 -29.25 -10.47 -10.55
CA GLY A 293 -28.08 -9.57 -10.55
C GLY A 293 -26.81 -10.17 -9.94
N ARG A 294 -26.80 -11.47 -9.58
CA ARG A 294 -25.64 -12.15 -8.99
C ARG A 294 -24.96 -13.12 -9.95
N PHE A 295 -25.33 -13.13 -11.21
CA PHE A 295 -24.65 -13.91 -12.27
C PHE A 295 -23.45 -13.12 -12.83
N LYS A 296 -22.32 -13.80 -13.05
CA LYS A 296 -21.11 -13.23 -13.67
C LYS A 296 -20.49 -14.25 -14.61
N ASP A 297 -20.24 -13.84 -15.85
CA ASP A 297 -19.58 -14.65 -16.85
C ASP A 297 -18.13 -14.19 -17.05
N TYR A 298 -17.21 -14.87 -16.37
CA TYR A 298 -15.78 -14.65 -16.53
C TYR A 298 -15.14 -15.61 -17.54
N ILE A 299 -15.94 -16.44 -18.23
CA ILE A 299 -15.44 -17.25 -19.37
C ILE A 299 -15.42 -16.37 -20.61
N SER A 300 -16.53 -15.68 -20.91
CA SER A 300 -16.60 -14.74 -22.04
C SER A 300 -15.79 -13.47 -21.81
N THR A 301 -15.63 -13.06 -20.55
CA THR A 301 -14.87 -11.85 -20.15
C THR A 301 -13.90 -12.22 -19.05
N PRO A 302 -12.72 -12.80 -19.39
CA PRO A 302 -11.72 -13.20 -18.42
C PRO A 302 -11.20 -11.99 -17.62
N LYS A 303 -10.88 -12.24 -16.33
CA LYS A 303 -10.21 -11.22 -15.53
C LYS A 303 -8.76 -11.01 -16.00
N PRO A 304 -8.14 -9.84 -15.70
CA PRO A 304 -6.75 -9.55 -16.09
C PRO A 304 -5.72 -10.57 -15.57
N ASN A 305 -6.02 -11.23 -14.45
CA ASN A 305 -5.22 -12.31 -13.91
C ASN A 305 -5.53 -13.68 -14.51
N MET A 306 -6.14 -13.70 -15.71
CA MET A 306 -6.54 -14.89 -16.48
C MET A 306 -7.58 -15.79 -15.80
N TYR A 307 -8.22 -15.31 -14.73
CA TYR A 307 -9.27 -16.07 -14.07
C TYR A 307 -10.52 -16.18 -14.96
N GLN A 308 -10.98 -17.42 -15.18
CA GLN A 308 -12.19 -17.75 -15.93
C GLN A 308 -13.09 -18.66 -15.10
N SER A 309 -14.37 -18.38 -15.03
CA SER A 309 -15.41 -19.21 -14.41
C SER A 309 -16.78 -18.58 -14.65
N LEU A 310 -17.84 -19.36 -14.71
CA LEU A 310 -19.20 -18.83 -14.50
C LEU A 310 -19.48 -18.79 -13.01
N HIS A 311 -20.03 -17.69 -12.52
CA HIS A 311 -20.47 -17.55 -11.15
C HIS A 311 -21.95 -17.26 -11.09
N THR A 312 -22.69 -18.04 -10.35
CA THR A 312 -24.10 -17.78 -10.08
C THR A 312 -24.38 -17.97 -8.60
N THR A 313 -25.22 -17.10 -8.04
CA THR A 313 -25.72 -17.25 -6.66
C THR A 313 -27.16 -17.74 -6.74
N VAL A 314 -27.44 -18.82 -6.06
CA VAL A 314 -28.74 -19.47 -6.03
C VAL A 314 -29.19 -19.75 -4.60
N ILE A 315 -30.49 -19.96 -4.40
CA ILE A 315 -31.11 -20.28 -3.11
C ILE A 315 -31.61 -21.72 -3.15
N GLY A 316 -31.15 -22.53 -2.20
CA GLY A 316 -31.60 -23.91 -2.03
C GLY A 316 -32.98 -24.02 -1.34
N SER A 317 -33.47 -25.24 -1.23
CA SER A 317 -34.80 -25.56 -0.62
C SER A 317 -34.87 -25.13 0.85
N GLN A 318 -33.76 -24.92 1.53
CA GLN A 318 -33.69 -24.46 2.93
C GLN A 318 -33.65 -22.94 3.07
N GLY A 319 -33.77 -22.18 1.97
CA GLY A 319 -33.68 -20.73 1.96
C GLY A 319 -32.27 -20.17 2.12
N ILE A 320 -31.24 -21.01 2.20
CA ILE A 320 -29.83 -20.62 2.33
C ILE A 320 -29.26 -20.33 0.94
N PRO A 321 -28.76 -19.11 0.68
CA PRO A 321 -28.10 -18.79 -0.57
C PRO A 321 -26.65 -19.32 -0.60
N PHE A 322 -26.23 -19.77 -1.78
CA PHE A 322 -24.85 -20.21 -2.02
C PHE A 322 -24.40 -19.87 -3.43
N GLU A 323 -23.09 -19.76 -3.61
CA GLU A 323 -22.45 -19.48 -4.89
C GLU A 323 -22.06 -20.78 -5.60
N VAL A 324 -22.34 -20.88 -6.89
CA VAL A 324 -21.86 -21.98 -7.75
C VAL A 324 -20.88 -21.42 -8.75
N GLN A 325 -19.65 -21.96 -8.75
CA GLN A 325 -18.56 -21.64 -9.66
C GLN A 325 -18.37 -22.80 -10.65
N ILE A 326 -18.55 -22.53 -11.94
CA ILE A 326 -18.50 -23.55 -12.99
C ILE A 326 -17.34 -23.21 -13.92
N ARG A 327 -16.45 -24.19 -14.19
CA ARG A 327 -15.25 -23.99 -15.01
C ARG A 327 -14.70 -25.31 -15.54
N THR A 328 -13.86 -25.24 -16.56
CA THR A 328 -13.13 -26.43 -17.09
C THR A 328 -11.93 -26.76 -16.18
N TRP A 329 -11.33 -27.95 -16.42
CA TRP A 329 -10.09 -28.34 -15.73
C TRP A 329 -8.94 -27.34 -15.96
N GLU A 330 -8.76 -26.90 -17.20
CA GLU A 330 -7.74 -25.88 -17.53
C GLU A 330 -7.96 -24.56 -16.80
N MET A 331 -9.22 -24.08 -16.77
CA MET A 331 -9.58 -22.87 -16.00
C MET A 331 -9.40 -23.08 -14.51
N HIS A 332 -9.59 -24.30 -14.02
CA HIS A 332 -9.38 -24.63 -12.62
C HIS A 332 -7.90 -24.55 -12.23
N GLU A 333 -7.02 -25.17 -13.01
CA GLU A 333 -5.57 -25.09 -12.76
C GLU A 333 -5.07 -23.64 -12.85
N THR A 334 -5.51 -22.90 -13.87
CA THR A 334 -5.19 -21.47 -14.01
C THR A 334 -5.69 -20.65 -12.83
N ALA A 335 -6.89 -20.93 -12.29
CA ALA A 335 -7.42 -20.21 -11.15
C ALA A 335 -6.71 -20.55 -9.82
N GLU A 336 -6.18 -21.77 -9.65
CA GLU A 336 -5.48 -22.18 -8.41
C GLU A 336 -4.02 -21.73 -8.41
N TYR A 337 -3.30 -21.90 -9.53
CA TYR A 337 -1.85 -21.70 -9.63
C TYR A 337 -1.45 -20.50 -10.51
N GLY A 338 -2.40 -19.86 -11.20
CA GLY A 338 -2.17 -18.67 -11.98
C GLY A 338 -1.16 -18.89 -13.12
N ILE A 339 -0.21 -17.96 -13.21
CA ILE A 339 0.81 -17.98 -14.26
C ILE A 339 1.69 -19.24 -14.20
N ALA A 340 1.84 -19.86 -13.03
CA ALA A 340 2.61 -21.10 -12.88
C ALA A 340 1.95 -22.28 -13.63
N ALA A 341 0.61 -22.32 -13.74
CA ALA A 341 -0.08 -23.34 -14.54
C ALA A 341 0.23 -23.24 -16.03
N HIS A 342 0.47 -22.04 -16.55
CA HIS A 342 0.86 -21.81 -17.94
C HIS A 342 2.24 -22.39 -18.30
N TRP A 343 3.17 -22.42 -17.33
CA TRP A 343 4.50 -23.03 -17.54
C TRP A 343 4.41 -24.53 -17.77
N LYS A 344 3.50 -25.22 -17.11
CA LYS A 344 3.29 -26.66 -17.23
C LYS A 344 2.88 -27.08 -18.66
N TYR A 345 2.06 -26.26 -19.35
CA TYR A 345 1.58 -26.55 -20.69
C TYR A 345 2.55 -26.20 -21.81
N LYS A 346 3.51 -25.31 -21.57
CA LYS A 346 4.42 -24.75 -22.59
C LYS A 346 5.83 -25.35 -22.60
N GLN A 347 6.12 -26.40 -21.85
CA GLN A 347 7.42 -27.10 -21.91
C GLN A 347 7.80 -27.64 -23.31
N GLY A 348 6.94 -27.46 -24.34
CA GLY A 348 7.20 -27.84 -25.75
C GLY A 348 7.33 -26.68 -26.75
N THR A 349 7.00 -25.43 -26.40
CA THR A 349 7.04 -24.31 -27.37
C THR A 349 7.62 -23.08 -26.64
N GLY A 350 8.89 -22.81 -26.87
CA GLY A 350 9.60 -21.68 -26.25
C GLY A 350 8.89 -20.35 -26.41
N ALA A 351 8.95 -19.55 -25.34
CA ALA A 351 8.43 -18.22 -25.10
C ALA A 351 7.05 -18.19 -24.44
N GLY A 352 7.01 -17.76 -23.16
CA GLY A 352 5.83 -17.19 -22.54
C GLY A 352 5.24 -16.13 -23.47
N SER A 353 3.90 -16.09 -23.64
CA SER A 353 3.31 -15.10 -24.54
C SER A 353 3.70 -13.70 -24.03
N GLU A 354 4.27 -12.87 -24.89
CA GLU A 354 4.64 -11.46 -24.58
C GLU A 354 3.48 -10.69 -23.92
N LYS A 355 2.24 -11.14 -24.17
CA LYS A 355 1.02 -10.57 -23.59
C LYS A 355 0.85 -10.84 -22.10
N ASP A 356 1.35 -11.96 -21.59
CA ASP A 356 1.18 -12.35 -20.18
C ASP A 356 1.99 -11.44 -19.21
N PHE A 357 3.03 -10.80 -19.74
CA PHE A 357 3.92 -9.89 -18.99
C PHE A 357 3.78 -8.44 -19.43
N GLU A 358 2.84 -8.10 -20.30
CA GLU A 358 2.66 -6.75 -20.81
C GLU A 358 2.40 -5.75 -19.65
N TRP A 359 1.71 -6.16 -18.58
CA TRP A 359 1.50 -5.34 -17.41
C TRP A 359 2.79 -5.09 -16.61
N VAL A 360 3.70 -6.08 -16.51
CA VAL A 360 5.03 -5.92 -15.87
C VAL A 360 5.87 -4.97 -16.69
N ARG A 361 5.87 -5.12 -18.02
CA ARG A 361 6.58 -4.23 -18.94
C ARG A 361 6.06 -2.81 -18.84
N ARG A 362 4.73 -2.60 -18.84
CA ARG A 362 4.09 -1.29 -18.66
C ARG A 362 4.48 -0.65 -17.32
N LEU A 363 4.55 -1.43 -16.29
CA LEU A 363 4.93 -1.00 -14.94
C LEU A 363 6.40 -0.54 -14.90
N LEU A 364 7.29 -1.27 -15.58
CA LEU A 364 8.71 -0.92 -15.70
C LEU A 364 8.93 0.29 -16.63
N GLU A 365 8.16 0.43 -17.71
CA GLU A 365 8.20 1.61 -18.56
C GLU A 365 7.81 2.88 -17.80
N SER A 366 6.86 2.78 -16.86
CA SER A 366 6.48 3.89 -15.99
C SER A 366 7.58 4.30 -14.98
N GLN A 367 8.53 3.40 -14.71
CA GLN A 367 9.58 3.59 -13.73
C GLN A 367 10.67 4.57 -14.17
N GLN A 368 10.94 4.70 -15.46
CA GLN A 368 12.07 5.51 -15.97
C GLN A 368 11.94 7.00 -15.64
N ASP A 369 10.71 7.47 -15.36
CA ASP A 369 10.39 8.88 -15.12
C ASP A 369 9.76 9.17 -13.75
N SER A 370 9.61 8.18 -12.84
CA SER A 370 8.93 8.35 -11.54
C SER A 370 9.86 8.14 -10.34
N ASP A 371 9.62 8.91 -9.28
CA ASP A 371 10.24 8.73 -7.98
C ASP A 371 9.77 7.41 -7.32
N ALA A 372 10.59 6.79 -6.48
CA ALA A 372 10.29 5.51 -5.84
C ALA A 372 8.94 5.49 -5.09
N GLU A 373 8.55 6.61 -4.48
CA GLU A 373 7.27 6.76 -3.77
C GLU A 373 6.08 6.82 -4.74
N GLU A 374 6.21 7.55 -5.86
CA GLU A 374 5.18 7.61 -6.91
C GLU A 374 5.03 6.25 -7.60
N PHE A 375 6.13 5.53 -7.80
CA PHE A 375 6.13 4.16 -8.33
C PHE A 375 5.35 3.20 -7.43
N VAL A 376 5.58 3.22 -6.12
CA VAL A 376 4.85 2.37 -5.16
C VAL A 376 3.38 2.74 -5.05
N GLN A 377 3.04 4.04 -5.07
CA GLN A 377 1.64 4.46 -5.13
C GLN A 377 0.95 4.01 -6.42
N SER A 378 1.63 4.13 -7.57
CA SER A 378 1.12 3.66 -8.85
C SER A 378 0.88 2.15 -8.85
N LEU A 379 1.80 1.42 -8.24
CA LEU A 379 1.75 -0.02 -8.06
C LEU A 379 0.59 -0.45 -7.16
N LYS A 380 0.37 0.26 -6.06
CA LYS A 380 -0.80 0.01 -5.19
C LYS A 380 -2.11 0.23 -5.93
N ILE A 381 -2.23 1.30 -6.71
CA ILE A 381 -3.43 1.55 -7.53
C ILE A 381 -3.66 0.39 -8.52
N ASP A 382 -2.62 -0.02 -9.25
CA ASP A 382 -2.73 -1.09 -10.26
C ASP A 382 -2.95 -2.49 -9.64
N MET A 383 -2.58 -2.69 -8.37
CA MET A 383 -2.71 -3.98 -7.67
C MET A 383 -4.01 -4.13 -6.87
N PHE A 384 -4.57 -3.03 -6.33
CA PHE A 384 -5.64 -3.08 -5.35
C PHE A 384 -6.99 -2.56 -5.83
N ASP A 385 -7.03 -1.78 -6.92
CA ASP A 385 -8.30 -1.21 -7.39
C ASP A 385 -9.18 -2.29 -8.04
N ASP A 386 -10.47 -2.27 -7.68
CA ASP A 386 -11.52 -2.96 -8.43
C ASP A 386 -11.51 -2.46 -9.88
N GLU A 387 -11.81 -3.33 -10.83
CA GLU A 387 -11.80 -2.97 -12.25
C GLU A 387 -13.22 -2.73 -12.77
N VAL A 388 -13.33 -1.82 -13.73
CA VAL A 388 -14.55 -1.61 -14.53
C VAL A 388 -14.30 -2.07 -15.96
N PHE A 389 -15.25 -2.82 -16.52
CA PHE A 389 -15.22 -3.31 -17.88
C PHE A 389 -16.13 -2.44 -18.74
N VAL A 390 -15.55 -1.72 -19.68
CA VAL A 390 -16.26 -0.83 -20.61
C VAL A 390 -16.05 -1.30 -22.04
N TYR A 391 -16.96 -0.94 -22.91
CA TYR A 391 -16.98 -1.40 -24.31
C TYR A 391 -16.63 -0.27 -25.27
N THR A 392 -15.86 -0.61 -26.30
CA THR A 392 -15.80 0.26 -27.49
C THR A 392 -17.11 0.12 -28.30
N PRO A 393 -17.45 1.07 -29.19
CA PRO A 393 -18.61 0.94 -30.08
C PRO A 393 -18.58 -0.30 -30.97
N LYS A 394 -17.39 -0.90 -31.17
CA LYS A 394 -17.20 -2.16 -31.91
C LYS A 394 -17.32 -3.41 -31.03
N GLY A 395 -17.71 -3.26 -29.76
CA GLY A 395 -17.89 -4.38 -28.85
C GLY A 395 -16.60 -4.91 -28.21
N ARG A 396 -15.41 -4.27 -28.42
CA ARG A 396 -14.17 -4.67 -27.73
C ARG A 396 -14.24 -4.23 -26.27
N ILE A 397 -13.93 -5.16 -25.38
CA ILE A 397 -13.85 -4.91 -23.93
C ILE A 397 -12.51 -4.25 -23.59
N VAL A 398 -12.58 -3.23 -22.72
CA VAL A 398 -11.43 -2.54 -22.13
C VAL A 398 -11.59 -2.58 -20.63
N SER A 399 -10.62 -3.15 -19.93
CA SER A 399 -10.55 -3.13 -18.47
C SER A 399 -9.81 -1.89 -17.99
N LEU A 400 -10.36 -1.21 -16.98
CA LEU A 400 -9.81 0.01 -16.37
C LEU A 400 -9.96 -0.07 -14.85
N PRO A 401 -9.08 0.60 -14.08
CA PRO A 401 -9.28 0.76 -12.64
C PRO A 401 -10.63 1.37 -12.28
N ALA A 402 -11.25 0.96 -11.19
CA ALA A 402 -12.51 1.55 -10.75
C ALA A 402 -12.37 3.05 -10.49
N GLY A 403 -13.35 3.82 -10.96
CA GLY A 403 -13.32 5.28 -10.93
C GLY A 403 -12.56 5.92 -12.07
N SER A 404 -12.13 5.15 -13.08
CA SER A 404 -11.57 5.66 -14.33
C SER A 404 -12.57 6.53 -15.11
N THR A 405 -12.01 7.40 -15.95
CA THR A 405 -12.71 8.41 -16.73
C THR A 405 -12.57 8.13 -18.23
N PRO A 406 -13.27 8.85 -19.12
CA PRO A 406 -13.07 8.77 -20.56
C PRO A 406 -11.63 9.07 -21.01
N ILE A 407 -10.86 9.85 -20.23
CA ILE A 407 -9.43 10.08 -20.49
C ILE A 407 -8.65 8.76 -20.33
N ASP A 408 -8.88 8.04 -19.23
CA ASP A 408 -8.24 6.75 -18.99
C ASP A 408 -8.54 5.76 -20.10
N PHE A 409 -9.79 5.71 -20.54
CA PHE A 409 -10.21 4.87 -21.66
C PHE A 409 -9.52 5.24 -22.97
N ALA A 410 -9.39 6.54 -23.29
CA ALA A 410 -8.74 7.00 -24.52
C ALA A 410 -7.26 6.54 -24.57
N TYR A 411 -6.52 6.67 -23.47
CA TYR A 411 -5.13 6.23 -23.37
C TYR A 411 -4.98 4.71 -23.30
N ALA A 412 -5.98 4.00 -22.79
CA ALA A 412 -6.00 2.54 -22.81
C ALA A 412 -6.21 1.97 -24.22
N ILE A 413 -6.92 2.68 -25.10
CA ILE A 413 -7.05 2.30 -26.52
C ILE A 413 -5.71 2.52 -27.24
N HIS A 414 -5.22 3.77 -27.26
CA HIS A 414 -3.94 4.14 -27.86
C HIS A 414 -3.55 5.57 -27.46
N SER A 415 -2.26 5.82 -27.25
CA SER A 415 -1.77 7.17 -26.88
C SER A 415 -2.14 8.24 -27.90
N GLY A 416 -2.16 7.90 -29.21
CA GLY A 416 -2.62 8.81 -30.27
C GLY A 416 -4.09 9.22 -30.13
N VAL A 417 -4.96 8.31 -29.67
CA VAL A 417 -6.38 8.61 -29.39
C VAL A 417 -6.49 9.54 -28.20
N GLY A 418 -5.74 9.28 -27.13
CA GLY A 418 -5.68 10.14 -25.96
C GLY A 418 -5.18 11.54 -26.30
N ASN A 419 -4.07 11.64 -27.05
CA ASN A 419 -3.47 12.94 -27.43
C ASN A 419 -4.35 13.77 -28.37
N SER A 420 -5.21 13.14 -29.18
CA SER A 420 -6.12 13.81 -30.11
C SER A 420 -7.56 13.94 -29.59
N MET A 421 -7.82 13.56 -28.35
CA MET A 421 -9.14 13.61 -27.74
C MET A 421 -9.62 15.05 -27.54
N ILE A 422 -10.87 15.31 -27.97
CA ILE A 422 -11.59 16.59 -27.78
C ILE A 422 -12.84 16.39 -26.91
N GLY A 423 -13.30 15.16 -26.70
CA GLY A 423 -14.48 14.84 -25.91
C GLY A 423 -14.79 13.36 -25.94
N ALA A 424 -15.85 12.97 -25.28
CA ALA A 424 -16.30 11.59 -25.23
C ALA A 424 -17.84 11.47 -25.25
N LYS A 425 -18.33 10.33 -25.72
CA LYS A 425 -19.71 9.89 -25.51
C LYS A 425 -19.70 8.60 -24.68
N VAL A 426 -20.60 8.54 -23.71
CA VAL A 426 -20.88 7.35 -22.91
C VAL A 426 -22.33 6.97 -23.15
N ASN A 427 -22.58 5.72 -23.60
CA ASN A 427 -23.91 5.23 -23.95
C ASN A 427 -24.63 6.14 -24.96
N ASN A 428 -23.91 6.56 -26.01
CA ASN A 428 -24.37 7.48 -27.06
C ASN A 428 -24.73 8.90 -26.59
N ARG A 429 -24.40 9.31 -25.36
CA ARG A 429 -24.60 10.68 -24.85
C ARG A 429 -23.25 11.34 -24.62
N ILE A 430 -23.16 12.64 -24.96
CA ILE A 430 -21.96 13.42 -24.63
C ILE A 430 -21.75 13.38 -23.12
N ALA A 431 -20.55 13.02 -22.71
CA ALA A 431 -20.15 12.91 -21.30
C ALA A 431 -19.00 13.88 -21.00
N ASN A 432 -18.96 14.36 -19.76
CA ASN A 432 -17.82 15.12 -19.28
C ASN A 432 -16.57 14.22 -19.24
N ILE A 433 -15.41 14.80 -19.44
CA ILE A 433 -14.13 14.08 -19.46
C ILE A 433 -13.73 13.51 -18.09
N ASP A 434 -14.31 14.03 -17.00
CA ASP A 434 -14.15 13.60 -15.60
C ASP A 434 -15.23 12.61 -15.13
N ALA A 435 -16.19 12.27 -15.99
CA ALA A 435 -17.26 11.34 -15.66
C ALA A 435 -16.71 9.96 -15.29
N LYS A 436 -17.21 9.39 -14.18
CA LYS A 436 -16.80 8.04 -13.73
C LYS A 436 -17.47 6.97 -14.57
N LEU A 437 -16.67 6.14 -15.22
CA LEU A 437 -17.14 5.01 -16.02
C LEU A 437 -17.64 3.86 -15.12
N LYS A 438 -18.68 3.17 -15.60
CA LYS A 438 -19.32 2.04 -14.91
C LYS A 438 -19.21 0.77 -15.76
N ASN A 439 -19.33 -0.38 -15.11
CA ASN A 439 -19.40 -1.67 -15.83
C ASN A 439 -20.53 -1.67 -16.86
N GLY A 440 -20.19 -2.07 -18.08
CA GLY A 440 -21.16 -2.15 -19.18
C GLY A 440 -21.28 -0.88 -20.02
N ASP A 441 -20.62 0.24 -19.65
CA ASP A 441 -20.68 1.47 -20.45
C ASP A 441 -20.04 1.28 -21.82
N ILE A 442 -20.70 1.83 -22.86
CA ILE A 442 -20.15 1.91 -24.21
C ILE A 442 -19.52 3.30 -24.37
N VAL A 443 -18.20 3.35 -24.59
CA VAL A 443 -17.45 4.59 -24.63
C VAL A 443 -16.89 4.86 -26.03
N GLU A 444 -17.25 6.01 -26.61
CA GLU A 444 -16.74 6.53 -27.88
C GLU A 444 -15.91 7.79 -27.62
N ILE A 445 -14.65 7.80 -28.06
CA ILE A 445 -13.77 8.97 -27.95
C ILE A 445 -13.88 9.82 -29.20
N LEU A 446 -14.17 11.09 -29.00
CA LEU A 446 -14.19 12.08 -30.07
C LEU A 446 -12.77 12.66 -30.25
N THR A 447 -12.21 12.50 -31.42
CA THR A 447 -10.84 12.96 -31.74
C THR A 447 -10.83 14.03 -32.82
N SER A 448 -9.84 14.90 -32.81
CA SER A 448 -9.59 15.88 -33.85
C SER A 448 -8.11 15.94 -34.24
N LYS A 449 -7.84 16.10 -35.54
CA LYS A 449 -6.48 16.34 -36.03
C LYS A 449 -5.90 17.68 -35.57
N SER A 450 -6.76 18.63 -35.21
CA SER A 450 -6.39 19.97 -34.72
C SER A 450 -6.30 20.04 -33.19
N ALA A 451 -6.41 18.92 -32.48
CA ALA A 451 -6.28 18.88 -31.04
C ALA A 451 -4.87 19.32 -30.61
N LYS A 452 -4.80 20.20 -29.60
CA LYS A 452 -3.53 20.74 -29.06
C LYS A 452 -2.82 19.77 -28.08
N GLY A 453 -3.27 18.52 -28.00
CA GLY A 453 -2.78 17.55 -27.05
C GLY A 453 -3.51 17.59 -25.70
N PRO A 454 -3.08 16.79 -24.72
CA PRO A 454 -3.70 16.73 -23.38
C PRO A 454 -3.54 18.05 -22.60
N SER A 455 -4.54 18.36 -21.75
CA SER A 455 -4.42 19.43 -20.74
C SER A 455 -3.66 18.93 -19.52
N ARG A 456 -2.99 19.82 -18.78
CA ARG A 456 -2.32 19.50 -17.50
C ARG A 456 -3.32 19.03 -16.44
N ASP A 457 -4.54 19.58 -16.45
CA ASP A 457 -5.61 19.19 -15.54
C ASP A 457 -5.99 17.71 -15.66
N TRP A 458 -5.72 17.10 -16.82
CA TRP A 458 -5.98 15.68 -17.03
C TRP A 458 -5.16 14.79 -16.10
N LEU A 459 -3.99 15.21 -15.64
CA LEU A 459 -3.18 14.51 -14.66
C LEU A 459 -3.87 14.36 -13.29
N THR A 460 -4.76 15.28 -12.94
CA THR A 460 -5.55 15.24 -11.70
C THR A 460 -6.85 14.47 -11.88
N ILE A 461 -7.40 14.46 -13.09
CA ILE A 461 -8.68 13.83 -13.44
C ILE A 461 -8.52 12.32 -13.65
N CYS A 462 -7.48 11.92 -14.40
CA CYS A 462 -7.27 10.51 -14.73
C CYS A 462 -6.89 9.67 -13.51
N LYS A 463 -7.41 8.45 -13.46
CA LYS A 463 -7.17 7.48 -12.40
C LYS A 463 -6.03 6.52 -12.75
N SER A 464 -5.96 6.07 -14.01
CA SER A 464 -4.99 5.06 -14.44
C SER A 464 -3.57 5.63 -14.56
N ASN A 465 -2.58 4.83 -14.12
CA ASN A 465 -1.18 5.19 -14.25
C ASN A 465 -0.74 5.24 -15.71
N GLN A 466 -1.32 4.40 -16.56
CA GLN A 466 -1.06 4.40 -18.01
C GLN A 466 -1.36 5.77 -18.61
N ALA A 467 -2.55 6.35 -18.33
CA ALA A 467 -2.90 7.68 -18.82
C ALA A 467 -1.95 8.75 -18.29
N ARG A 468 -1.67 8.75 -16.97
CA ARG A 468 -0.75 9.71 -16.34
C ARG A 468 0.65 9.66 -16.96
N THR A 469 1.21 8.46 -17.12
CA THR A 469 2.55 8.28 -17.71
C THR A 469 2.59 8.77 -19.17
N LYS A 470 1.58 8.39 -19.99
CA LYS A 470 1.54 8.82 -21.39
C LYS A 470 1.33 10.34 -21.54
N ILE A 471 0.54 10.97 -20.67
CA ILE A 471 0.37 12.43 -20.62
C ILE A 471 1.69 13.11 -20.23
N LYS A 472 2.38 12.62 -19.18
CA LYS A 472 3.69 13.15 -18.78
C LYS A 472 4.73 13.01 -19.90
N GLN A 473 4.81 11.86 -20.58
CA GLN A 473 5.69 11.62 -21.71
C GLN A 473 5.40 12.59 -22.88
N TRP A 474 4.11 12.86 -23.16
CA TRP A 474 3.74 13.81 -24.19
C TRP A 474 4.21 15.23 -23.83
N PHE A 475 3.99 15.70 -22.61
CA PHE A 475 4.48 17.00 -22.14
C PHE A 475 6.02 17.10 -22.18
N LYS A 476 6.71 16.04 -21.77
CA LYS A 476 8.18 15.97 -21.80
C LYS A 476 8.72 16.18 -23.22
N LYS A 477 8.07 15.55 -24.22
CA LYS A 477 8.52 15.58 -25.61
C LYS A 477 8.13 16.85 -26.36
N GLU A 478 6.86 17.26 -26.27
CA GLU A 478 6.31 18.29 -27.15
C GLU A 478 6.40 19.72 -26.59
N LYS A 479 6.60 19.89 -25.27
CA LYS A 479 6.55 21.19 -24.59
C LYS A 479 7.70 21.45 -23.64
N ARG A 480 8.91 21.05 -24.04
CA ARG A 480 10.09 21.18 -23.16
C ARG A 480 10.34 22.61 -22.70
N GLU A 481 10.27 23.59 -23.60
CA GLU A 481 10.51 25.02 -23.28
C GLU A 481 9.43 25.58 -22.34
N GLU A 482 8.14 25.31 -22.62
CA GLU A 482 7.05 25.71 -21.74
C GLU A 482 7.19 25.04 -20.34
N ASN A 483 7.66 23.79 -20.29
CA ASN A 483 7.89 23.07 -19.04
C ASN A 483 9.01 23.71 -18.23
N ILE A 484 10.12 24.15 -18.87
CA ILE A 484 11.21 24.85 -18.19
C ILE A 484 10.70 26.12 -17.52
N ILE A 485 9.95 26.94 -18.27
CA ILE A 485 9.39 28.21 -17.76
C ILE A 485 8.45 27.95 -16.56
N HIS A 486 7.53 27.01 -16.72
CA HIS A 486 6.54 26.68 -15.68
C HIS A 486 7.18 26.04 -14.45
N GLY A 487 8.12 25.12 -14.68
CA GLY A 487 8.82 24.44 -13.59
C GLY A 487 9.72 25.38 -12.81
N ARG A 488 10.40 26.29 -13.50
CA ARG A 488 11.20 27.35 -12.86
C ARG A 488 10.34 28.25 -11.98
N ALA A 489 9.21 28.73 -12.50
CA ALA A 489 8.30 29.57 -11.72
C ALA A 489 7.76 28.84 -10.48
N SER A 490 7.42 27.56 -10.60
CA SER A 490 6.94 26.74 -9.49
C SER A 490 8.03 26.48 -8.44
N PHE A 491 9.26 26.22 -8.87
CA PHE A 491 10.40 26.00 -7.99
C PHE A 491 10.80 27.28 -7.24
N GLU A 492 10.86 28.42 -7.93
CA GLU A 492 11.17 29.73 -7.32
C GLU A 492 10.09 30.14 -6.31
N ALA A 493 8.80 29.87 -6.61
CA ALA A 493 7.70 30.12 -5.67
C ALA A 493 7.85 29.27 -4.39
N GLU A 494 8.23 28.01 -4.54
CA GLU A 494 8.44 27.10 -3.40
C GLU A 494 9.67 27.48 -2.57
N MET A 495 10.78 27.81 -3.21
CA MET A 495 11.99 28.34 -2.55
C MET A 495 11.65 29.56 -1.70
N LYS A 496 10.86 30.50 -2.27
CA LYS A 496 10.39 31.68 -1.57
C LYS A 496 9.47 31.34 -0.39
N ARG A 497 8.59 30.35 -0.55
CA ARG A 497 7.71 29.87 0.52
C ARG A 497 8.49 29.29 1.70
N GLU A 498 9.57 28.55 1.41
CA GLU A 498 10.46 27.95 2.42
C GLU A 498 11.52 28.98 2.95
N GLY A 499 11.49 30.23 2.50
CA GLY A 499 12.42 31.27 2.95
C GLY A 499 13.87 31.09 2.49
N LEU A 500 14.09 30.33 1.40
CA LEU A 500 15.42 30.04 0.88
C LEU A 500 15.83 31.05 -0.19
N PRO A 501 17.04 31.64 -0.14
CA PRO A 501 17.47 32.61 -1.12
C PRO A 501 17.87 31.95 -2.43
N LEU A 502 17.30 32.40 -3.54
CA LEU A 502 17.62 31.90 -4.88
C LEU A 502 19.09 32.15 -5.26
N THR A 503 19.73 33.15 -4.68
CA THR A 503 21.14 33.47 -4.92
C THR A 503 22.11 32.36 -4.49
N ALA A 504 21.71 31.52 -3.55
CA ALA A 504 22.52 30.39 -3.09
C ALA A 504 22.65 29.28 -4.16
N LEU A 505 21.74 29.24 -5.14
CA LEU A 505 21.75 28.22 -6.21
C LEU A 505 22.84 28.49 -7.27
N PHE A 506 23.36 29.72 -7.34
CA PHE A 506 24.37 30.15 -8.33
C PHE A 506 25.80 30.06 -7.83
N ASP A 507 26.01 29.45 -6.67
CA ASP A 507 27.36 29.12 -6.17
C ASP A 507 27.86 27.87 -6.93
N PRO A 508 28.97 27.95 -7.70
CA PRO A 508 29.40 26.86 -8.58
C PRO A 508 29.75 25.55 -7.81
N GLU A 509 30.25 25.67 -6.58
CA GLU A 509 30.55 24.46 -5.76
C GLU A 509 29.27 23.83 -5.23
N LEU A 510 28.30 24.61 -4.82
CA LEU A 510 27.02 24.15 -4.32
C LEU A 510 26.13 23.64 -5.46
N GLU A 511 26.12 24.28 -6.63
CA GLU A 511 25.32 23.91 -7.80
C GLU A 511 25.54 22.44 -8.19
N GLY A 512 26.80 22.04 -8.40
CA GLY A 512 27.12 20.67 -8.77
C GLY A 512 26.72 19.63 -7.72
N HIS A 513 26.76 20.00 -6.43
CA HIS A 513 26.30 19.13 -5.35
C HIS A 513 24.77 19.00 -5.33
N LEU A 514 24.06 20.10 -5.49
CA LEU A 514 22.59 20.13 -5.49
C LEU A 514 22.01 19.36 -6.69
N LEU A 515 22.56 19.55 -7.88
CA LEU A 515 22.13 18.85 -9.09
C LEU A 515 22.35 17.34 -8.99
N LYS A 516 23.52 16.91 -8.45
CA LYS A 516 23.76 15.49 -8.18
C LYS A 516 22.77 14.91 -7.18
N LYS A 517 22.45 15.65 -6.11
CA LYS A 517 21.49 15.21 -5.10
C LYS A 517 20.08 15.11 -5.66
N LEU A 518 19.73 15.95 -6.62
CA LEU A 518 18.45 15.92 -7.34
C LEU A 518 18.46 14.89 -8.50
N SER A 519 19.62 14.33 -8.86
CA SER A 519 19.81 13.39 -9.97
C SER A 519 19.55 14.00 -11.36
N PHE A 520 19.98 15.26 -11.58
CA PHE A 520 19.90 15.97 -12.85
C PHE A 520 21.28 16.48 -13.29
N GLU A 521 21.48 16.64 -14.61
CA GLU A 521 22.71 17.17 -15.17
C GLU A 521 22.77 18.70 -15.16
N ASN A 522 21.60 19.36 -15.29
CA ASN A 522 21.45 20.80 -15.30
C ASN A 522 20.10 21.25 -14.73
N TRP A 523 19.98 22.55 -14.43
CA TRP A 523 18.76 23.15 -13.90
C TRP A 523 17.60 23.10 -14.89
N ASP A 524 17.85 23.24 -16.19
CA ASP A 524 16.78 23.23 -17.19
C ASP A 524 16.08 21.88 -17.24
N ASP A 525 16.80 20.78 -17.10
CA ASP A 525 16.22 19.43 -17.04
C ASP A 525 15.43 19.23 -15.76
N MET A 526 15.90 19.75 -14.63
CA MET A 526 15.16 19.73 -13.35
C MET A 526 13.89 20.60 -13.46
N TYR A 527 13.98 21.80 -14.01
CA TYR A 527 12.79 22.66 -14.23
C TYR A 527 11.81 22.02 -15.21
N ALA A 528 12.31 21.44 -16.31
CA ALA A 528 11.46 20.67 -17.21
C ALA A 528 10.74 19.54 -16.50
N ALA A 529 11.45 18.80 -15.62
CA ALA A 529 10.88 17.73 -14.83
C ALA A 529 9.77 18.21 -13.88
N ILE A 530 9.95 19.36 -13.24
CA ILE A 530 8.89 19.98 -12.44
C ILE A 530 7.73 20.39 -13.33
N GLY A 531 8.03 20.99 -14.48
CA GLY A 531 7.05 21.50 -15.41
C GLY A 531 6.11 20.44 -15.99
N TYR A 532 6.59 19.24 -16.33
CA TYR A 532 5.74 18.15 -16.80
C TYR A 532 5.19 17.24 -15.68
N GLY A 533 5.53 17.53 -14.41
CA GLY A 533 5.02 16.80 -13.25
C GLY A 533 5.79 15.51 -12.94
N GLY A 534 7.02 15.34 -13.42
CA GLY A 534 7.93 14.24 -13.08
C GLY A 534 8.55 14.41 -11.69
N LEU A 535 8.68 15.66 -11.22
CA LEU A 535 9.15 16.02 -9.89
C LEU A 535 8.26 17.16 -9.35
N THR A 536 7.87 17.12 -8.07
CA THR A 536 7.15 18.24 -7.46
C THR A 536 8.15 19.29 -6.94
N ALA A 537 7.80 20.58 -7.04
CA ALA A 537 8.63 21.67 -6.54
C ALA A 537 8.92 21.50 -5.05
N THR A 538 7.93 21.09 -4.27
CA THR A 538 8.06 20.81 -2.82
C THR A 538 9.09 19.72 -2.53
N LYS A 539 9.11 18.63 -3.29
CA LYS A 539 10.12 17.56 -3.13
C LYS A 539 11.51 18.03 -3.55
N ALA A 540 11.61 18.79 -4.65
CA ALA A 540 12.89 19.32 -5.11
C ALA A 540 13.51 20.24 -4.05
N VAL A 541 12.75 21.21 -3.56
CA VAL A 541 13.20 22.15 -2.51
C VAL A 541 13.49 21.42 -1.21
N GLY A 542 12.63 20.48 -0.79
CA GLY A 542 12.83 19.69 0.43
C GLY A 542 14.15 18.89 0.42
N ARG A 543 14.56 18.34 -0.73
CA ARG A 543 15.84 17.60 -0.86
C ARG A 543 17.06 18.51 -0.69
N ILE A 544 17.00 19.76 -1.12
CA ILE A 544 18.15 20.69 -1.12
C ILE A 544 18.17 21.66 0.05
N ARG A 545 17.05 21.79 0.80
CA ARG A 545 16.84 22.78 1.87
C ARG A 545 17.99 22.81 2.89
N ASP A 546 18.42 21.67 3.39
CA ASP A 546 19.44 21.60 4.43
C ASP A 546 20.84 22.01 3.93
N ASP A 547 21.14 21.74 2.66
CA ASP A 547 22.42 22.11 2.04
C ASP A 547 22.45 23.61 1.73
N VAL A 548 21.35 24.15 1.18
CA VAL A 548 21.19 25.60 0.97
C VAL A 548 21.29 26.36 2.29
N ASN A 549 20.61 25.90 3.34
CA ASN A 549 20.69 26.53 4.67
C ASN A 549 22.11 26.48 5.26
N ARG A 550 22.85 25.39 5.03
CA ARG A 550 24.24 25.26 5.46
C ARG A 550 25.16 26.25 4.72
N ALA A 551 24.98 26.38 3.42
CA ALA A 551 25.76 27.30 2.58
C ALA A 551 25.47 28.77 2.96
N VAL A 552 24.21 29.15 3.18
CA VAL A 552 23.81 30.49 3.62
C VAL A 552 24.42 30.82 4.98
N LYS A 553 24.45 29.86 5.93
CA LYS A 553 25.12 30.05 7.24
C LYS A 553 26.64 30.22 7.10
N ALA A 554 27.30 29.45 6.24
CA ALA A 554 28.73 29.54 5.99
C ALA A 554 29.10 30.92 5.40
N GLN A 555 28.36 31.39 4.39
CA GLN A 555 28.57 32.72 3.79
C GLN A 555 28.29 33.89 4.77
N SER A 556 27.40 33.66 5.76
CA SER A 556 27.12 34.65 6.81
C SER A 556 28.25 34.72 7.83
N MET A 557 29.03 33.63 8.03
CA MET A 557 30.19 33.63 8.95
C MET A 557 31.45 34.20 8.31
N GLU A 558 31.60 34.19 6.98
CA GLU A 558 32.76 34.81 6.28
C GLU A 558 32.70 36.33 6.20
N LYS A 559 31.56 36.96 6.41
CA LYS A 559 31.36 38.40 6.31
C LYS A 559 31.52 39.16 7.62
N LEU A 560 32.05 38.56 8.67
CA LEU A 560 32.40 39.26 9.94
C LEU A 560 33.85 39.75 9.88
N PRO A 561 34.11 41.09 10.02
CA PRO A 561 35.47 41.59 9.99
C PRO A 561 36.25 41.17 11.23
N GLN A 562 37.42 40.59 11.02
CA GLN A 562 38.40 40.33 12.05
C GLN A 562 39.01 41.65 12.50
N SER A 563 38.83 42.02 13.74
CA SER A 563 39.68 42.99 14.44
C SER A 563 39.86 42.58 15.89
N PRO A 564 41.12 42.60 16.34
CA PRO A 564 41.46 42.10 17.66
C PRO A 564 41.50 43.21 18.70
N LEU A 565 40.79 43.05 19.82
CA LEU A 565 41.20 43.71 21.05
C LEU A 565 40.83 42.87 22.27
N ARG A 566 41.85 42.51 23.00
CA ARG A 566 41.84 41.92 24.32
C ARG A 566 41.25 42.90 25.32
N VAL A 567 40.33 42.48 26.17
CA VAL A 567 40.29 42.83 27.63
C VAL A 567 39.58 41.67 28.37
N LYS A 568 40.22 41.15 29.40
CA LYS A 568 39.68 40.34 30.51
C LYS A 568 39.48 41.28 31.69
N PRO A 569 38.85 40.89 32.79
CA PRO A 569 37.68 40.06 33.05
C PRO A 569 36.67 40.80 33.95
N ASP A 570 35.46 40.29 34.08
CA ASP A 570 34.90 39.98 35.39
C ASP A 570 33.54 39.25 35.25
N SER A 571 33.41 38.37 36.18
CA SER A 571 32.34 37.41 36.44
C SER A 571 30.90 37.94 36.39
N GLU A 572 30.04 36.96 36.06
CA GLU A 572 28.60 36.88 36.21
C GLU A 572 27.76 37.14 34.96
N ALA A 573 27.23 36.04 34.49
CA ALA A 573 26.12 35.76 33.57
C ALA A 573 26.54 35.05 32.28
N VAL A 574 27.00 33.80 32.37
CA VAL A 574 26.96 32.85 31.26
C VAL A 574 25.50 32.37 31.12
N ALA A 575 24.71 33.14 30.40
CA ALA A 575 23.47 32.60 29.80
C ALA A 575 23.86 31.71 28.64
N GLN A 576 23.87 30.42 28.90
CA GLN A 576 24.07 29.38 27.91
C GLN A 576 23.04 29.54 26.80
N ASN A 577 23.48 29.71 25.55
CA ASN A 577 22.69 29.54 24.33
C ASN A 577 22.28 28.07 24.23
N ARG A 578 21.19 27.71 24.90
CA ARG A 578 20.55 26.39 24.71
C ARG A 578 19.65 26.48 23.51
N HIS A 579 19.80 25.54 22.56
CA HIS A 579 19.00 25.48 21.34
C HIS A 579 17.51 25.28 21.69
N ALA A 580 16.68 26.24 21.32
CA ALA A 580 15.24 26.10 21.38
C ALA A 580 14.77 25.15 20.26
N VAL A 581 13.98 24.14 20.62
CA VAL A 581 13.33 23.25 19.66
C VAL A 581 11.84 23.56 19.72
N ASN A 582 11.21 23.86 18.59
CA ASN A 582 9.79 24.25 18.50
C ASN A 582 9.35 25.33 19.52
N GLY A 583 10.18 26.36 19.75
CA GLY A 583 9.84 27.46 20.62
C GLY A 583 9.91 27.16 22.12
N VAL A 584 10.43 26.01 22.55
CA VAL A 584 10.56 25.61 23.95
C VAL A 584 12.01 25.23 24.27
N ILE A 585 12.49 25.63 25.42
CA ILE A 585 13.79 25.25 25.99
C ILE A 585 13.53 24.28 27.13
N VAL A 586 14.16 23.10 27.07
CA VAL A 586 14.11 22.08 28.12
C VAL A 586 15.37 22.27 29.00
N GLU A 587 15.18 22.42 30.32
CA GLU A 587 16.29 22.49 31.25
C GLU A 587 16.92 21.09 31.40
N ASP A 588 18.27 21.05 31.46
CA ASP A 588 19.06 19.82 31.65
C ASP A 588 19.11 18.78 30.51
N ILE A 589 18.57 19.09 29.31
CA ILE A 589 18.64 18.21 28.14
C ILE A 589 19.01 19.02 26.90
N ASP A 590 20.20 18.79 26.32
CA ASP A 590 20.75 19.61 25.24
C ASP A 590 20.18 19.36 23.84
N SER A 591 19.51 18.22 23.58
CA SER A 591 18.76 17.97 22.35
C SER A 591 17.73 16.86 22.57
N CYS A 592 16.45 17.20 22.51
CA CYS A 592 15.37 16.24 22.59
C CYS A 592 14.23 16.61 21.63
N MET A 593 13.54 15.61 21.13
CA MET A 593 12.29 15.84 20.38
C MET A 593 11.23 16.39 21.33
N ILE A 594 10.59 17.51 20.95
CA ILE A 594 9.53 18.14 21.71
C ILE A 594 8.20 17.93 20.99
N LYS A 595 7.18 17.56 21.76
CA LYS A 595 5.80 17.41 21.27
C LYS A 595 4.86 18.12 22.24
N PHE A 596 3.97 18.97 21.70
CA PHE A 596 2.91 19.57 22.48
C PHE A 596 1.79 18.57 22.78
N ALA A 597 1.38 18.51 24.03
CA ALA A 597 0.35 17.59 24.48
C ALA A 597 -1.01 17.99 23.91
N LYS A 598 -1.67 17.05 23.23
CA LYS A 598 -3.00 17.27 22.66
C LYS A 598 -4.10 17.53 23.69
N CYS A 599 -3.94 17.01 24.92
CA CYS A 599 -4.92 17.16 26.00
C CYS A 599 -5.07 18.58 26.55
N CYS A 600 -4.11 19.49 26.29
CA CYS A 600 -4.14 20.86 26.83
C CYS A 600 -3.64 21.92 25.86
N THR A 601 -3.11 21.56 24.71
CA THR A 601 -2.67 22.44 23.61
C THR A 601 -2.02 23.74 24.11
N PRO A 602 -0.80 23.66 24.74
CA PRO A 602 -0.14 24.82 25.28
C PRO A 602 0.29 25.81 24.21
N VAL A 603 0.17 27.13 24.49
CA VAL A 603 0.59 28.20 23.59
C VAL A 603 1.57 29.14 24.31
N PRO A 604 2.42 29.88 23.57
CA PRO A 604 3.37 30.83 24.21
C PRO A 604 2.70 31.77 25.17
N GLY A 605 3.25 31.83 26.42
CA GLY A 605 2.68 32.55 27.53
C GLY A 605 1.95 31.70 28.56
N ASP A 606 1.60 30.44 28.23
CA ASP A 606 1.13 29.49 29.24
C ASP A 606 2.28 29.07 30.17
N ALA A 607 1.98 28.80 31.44
CA ALA A 607 2.89 28.07 32.32
C ALA A 607 2.98 26.62 31.87
N ILE A 608 4.17 26.11 31.53
CA ILE A 608 4.37 24.79 30.94
C ILE A 608 5.28 23.90 31.80
N VAL A 609 5.09 22.60 31.65
CA VAL A 609 5.91 21.53 32.22
C VAL A 609 6.16 20.42 31.17
N GLY A 610 7.35 19.83 31.22
CA GLY A 610 7.73 18.75 30.29
C GLY A 610 7.63 17.39 30.97
N PHE A 611 7.14 16.40 30.24
CA PHE A 611 7.11 14.99 30.64
C PHE A 611 7.92 14.13 29.70
N ILE A 612 8.94 13.44 30.19
CA ILE A 612 9.78 12.53 29.40
C ILE A 612 8.97 11.27 29.05
N THR A 613 8.70 11.08 27.77
CA THR A 613 7.98 9.90 27.24
C THR A 613 8.95 8.78 26.85
N LYS A 614 8.53 7.52 26.96
CA LYS A 614 9.34 6.38 26.52
C LYS A 614 9.38 6.35 25.00
N GLY A 615 10.52 6.71 24.40
CA GLY A 615 10.80 6.59 22.95
C GLY A 615 10.35 7.76 22.07
N PHE A 616 9.72 8.84 22.62
CA PHE A 616 9.18 9.95 21.82
C PHE A 616 9.59 11.36 22.27
N GLY A 617 10.64 11.49 23.10
CA GLY A 617 11.12 12.79 23.60
C GLY A 617 10.28 13.37 24.75
N VAL A 618 10.18 14.70 24.81
CA VAL A 618 9.51 15.42 25.88
C VAL A 618 8.13 15.94 25.42
N SER A 619 7.07 15.55 26.14
CA SER A 619 5.71 16.06 25.92
C SER A 619 5.49 17.30 26.80
N ILE A 620 5.15 18.43 26.17
CA ILE A 620 4.93 19.71 26.84
C ILE A 620 3.45 19.84 27.20
N HIS A 621 3.17 19.99 28.51
CA HIS A 621 1.84 20.21 29.04
C HIS A 621 1.72 21.59 29.63
N ARG A 622 0.53 22.14 29.72
CA ARG A 622 0.23 23.26 30.59
C ARG A 622 0.36 22.80 32.06
N ALA A 623 0.84 23.67 32.90
CA ALA A 623 1.05 23.36 34.34
C ALA A 623 -0.27 23.04 35.08
N ASP A 624 -1.40 23.56 34.59
CA ASP A 624 -2.75 23.35 35.14
C ASP A 624 -3.51 22.16 34.47
N CYS A 625 -2.88 21.41 33.58
CA CYS A 625 -3.50 20.27 32.92
C CYS A 625 -3.79 19.14 33.91
N PRO A 626 -4.99 18.53 33.92
CA PRO A 626 -5.30 17.40 34.79
C PRO A 626 -4.31 16.23 34.70
N ASN A 627 -3.71 16.01 33.54
CA ASN A 627 -2.71 14.96 33.33
C ASN A 627 -1.35 15.27 34.01
N THR A 628 -1.14 16.48 34.56
CA THR A 628 0.07 16.82 35.30
C THR A 628 -0.03 16.47 36.81
N GLN A 629 -1.17 15.96 37.28
CA GLN A 629 -1.35 15.54 38.68
C GLN A 629 -0.39 14.41 39.09
N SER A 630 0.03 13.58 38.13
CA SER A 630 1.05 12.54 38.35
C SER A 630 2.45 13.09 38.69
N ARG A 631 2.66 14.43 38.67
CA ARG A 631 3.90 15.10 39.09
C ARG A 631 4.22 14.86 40.56
N ASN A 632 3.20 14.65 41.37
CA ASN A 632 3.33 14.37 42.80
C ASN A 632 3.49 12.88 43.12
N ASP A 633 3.42 11.98 42.14
CA ASP A 633 3.68 10.54 42.31
C ASP A 633 5.20 10.30 42.36
N PRO A 634 5.75 9.77 43.46
CA PRO A 634 7.19 9.49 43.59
C PRO A 634 7.75 8.59 42.47
N ARG A 635 6.92 7.72 41.86
CA ARG A 635 7.32 6.83 40.79
C ARG A 635 7.48 7.52 39.45
N GLN A 636 6.90 8.72 39.28
CA GLN A 636 6.91 9.46 38.02
C GLN A 636 7.60 10.82 38.16
N ALA A 637 7.90 11.27 39.36
CA ALA A 637 8.51 12.58 39.66
C ALA A 637 9.81 12.81 38.83
N ALA A 638 10.64 11.79 38.68
CA ALA A 638 11.91 11.89 37.96
C ALA A 638 11.75 12.06 36.42
N ARG A 639 10.54 11.91 35.90
CA ARG A 639 10.23 12.07 34.46
C ARG A 639 9.68 13.45 34.12
N TRP A 640 9.41 14.30 35.12
CA TRP A 640 8.97 15.65 34.91
C TRP A 640 10.17 16.59 34.89
N VAL A 641 10.29 17.39 33.83
CA VAL A 641 11.39 18.32 33.59
C VAL A 641 10.88 19.75 33.52
N ARG A 642 11.71 20.68 33.92
CA ARG A 642 11.42 22.11 33.78
C ARG A 642 11.60 22.51 32.32
N VAL A 643 10.65 23.29 31.85
CA VAL A 643 10.65 23.80 30.47
C VAL A 643 10.19 25.26 30.48
N ARG A 644 10.68 26.02 29.51
CA ARG A 644 10.29 27.42 29.34
C ARG A 644 10.17 27.78 27.88
N TRP A 645 9.33 28.74 27.55
CA TRP A 645 9.25 29.28 26.21
C TRP A 645 10.53 30.00 25.82
N ALA A 646 10.96 29.88 24.56
CA ALA A 646 12.03 30.67 23.98
C ALA A 646 11.53 32.09 23.69
N THR A 647 12.40 33.09 23.80
CA THR A 647 12.01 34.52 23.83
C THR A 647 11.58 35.08 22.47
N GLN A 648 11.75 34.34 21.36
CA GLN A 648 11.36 34.80 20.02
C GLN A 648 11.00 33.59 19.11
N GLU A 649 9.70 33.36 18.85
CA GLU A 649 9.24 32.66 17.68
C GLU A 649 7.89 33.22 17.22
N GLU A 650 7.78 33.61 15.93
CA GLU A 650 6.56 34.11 15.29
C GLU A 650 5.71 32.98 14.71
N GLN A 651 5.92 31.72 15.11
CA GLN A 651 5.15 30.60 14.58
C GLN A 651 3.77 30.52 15.26
N PRO A 652 2.71 30.26 14.50
CA PRO A 652 1.38 30.07 15.07
C PRO A 652 1.28 28.71 15.79
N PHE A 653 0.60 28.69 16.91
CA PHE A 653 0.34 27.50 17.74
C PHE A 653 -1.13 27.13 17.67
N GLU A 654 -1.42 25.85 17.55
CA GLU A 654 -2.79 25.34 17.49
C GLU A 654 -3.38 25.22 18.90
N THR A 655 -4.61 25.73 19.07
CA THR A 655 -5.35 25.63 20.33
C THR A 655 -6.82 25.33 20.09
N THR A 656 -7.51 24.84 21.13
CA THR A 656 -8.92 24.49 21.08
C THR A 656 -9.68 25.22 22.17
N LEU A 657 -10.80 25.89 21.81
CA LEU A 657 -11.79 26.44 22.74
C LEU A 657 -13.10 25.68 22.63
N GLU A 658 -13.68 25.36 23.75
CA GLU A 658 -15.04 24.89 23.89
C GLU A 658 -15.91 26.02 24.42
N LEU A 659 -17.04 26.26 23.74
CA LEU A 659 -18.02 27.29 24.10
C LEU A 659 -19.29 26.60 24.57
N ASP A 660 -19.73 26.92 25.77
CA ASP A 660 -21.03 26.50 26.28
C ASP A 660 -22.06 27.55 25.88
N CYS A 661 -23.13 27.12 25.21
CA CYS A 661 -24.12 28.01 24.60
C CYS A 661 -25.55 27.56 24.86
N ILE A 662 -26.50 28.49 24.76
CA ILE A 662 -27.92 28.20 24.66
C ILE A 662 -28.26 28.04 23.17
N THR A 663 -28.90 26.94 22.80
CA THR A 663 -29.22 26.60 21.40
C THR A 663 -30.11 27.63 20.76
N ARG A 664 -29.71 28.21 19.64
CA ARG A 664 -30.53 29.06 18.75
C ARG A 664 -30.08 28.99 17.31
N ASP A 665 -30.95 29.35 16.41
CA ASP A 665 -30.62 29.46 14.99
C ASP A 665 -29.63 30.58 14.74
N GLY A 666 -28.66 30.32 13.83
CA GLY A 666 -27.63 31.27 13.44
C GLY A 666 -26.40 31.37 14.38
N LEU A 667 -26.38 30.69 15.51
CA LEU A 667 -25.28 30.79 16.48
C LEU A 667 -23.93 30.34 15.89
N LEU A 668 -23.93 29.29 15.04
CA LEU A 668 -22.76 28.83 14.33
C LEU A 668 -22.20 29.92 13.41
N LEU A 669 -23.07 30.67 12.74
CA LEU A 669 -22.69 31.75 11.85
C LEU A 669 -22.08 32.92 12.63
N ASP A 670 -22.63 33.24 13.81
CA ASP A 670 -22.08 34.29 14.68
C ASP A 670 -20.68 33.94 15.16
N VAL A 671 -20.47 32.69 15.61
CA VAL A 671 -19.13 32.20 16.00
C VAL A 671 -18.16 32.27 14.83
N ALA A 672 -18.55 31.78 13.64
CA ALA A 672 -17.73 31.84 12.44
C ALA A 672 -17.39 33.28 12.01
N THR A 673 -18.33 34.23 12.15
CA THR A 673 -18.14 35.64 11.84
C THR A 673 -17.11 36.29 12.78
N VAL A 674 -17.20 36.02 14.08
CA VAL A 674 -16.23 36.50 15.07
C VAL A 674 -14.83 35.94 14.78
N MET A 675 -14.71 34.65 14.46
CA MET A 675 -13.44 34.04 14.13
C MET A 675 -12.83 34.62 12.84
N THR A 676 -13.65 34.85 11.83
CA THR A 676 -13.23 35.51 10.57
C THR A 676 -12.77 36.95 10.82
N SER A 677 -13.50 37.71 11.65
CA SER A 677 -13.15 39.09 12.01
C SER A 677 -11.85 39.19 12.83
N ALA A 678 -11.53 38.13 13.58
CA ALA A 678 -10.28 38.01 14.31
C ALA A 678 -9.06 37.70 13.41
N ARG A 679 -9.27 37.40 12.15
CA ARG A 679 -8.24 37.05 11.14
C ARG A 679 -7.33 35.90 11.55
N VAL A 680 -7.87 34.94 12.29
CA VAL A 680 -7.16 33.73 12.70
C VAL A 680 -7.51 32.56 11.78
N ARG A 681 -6.58 31.65 11.63
CA ARG A 681 -6.81 30.46 10.81
C ARG A 681 -7.57 29.41 11.60
N VAL A 682 -8.86 29.25 11.28
CA VAL A 682 -9.69 28.21 11.85
C VAL A 682 -9.42 26.90 11.14
N LYS A 683 -9.12 25.84 11.90
CA LYS A 683 -8.91 24.45 11.42
C LYS A 683 -10.19 23.66 11.44
N GLU A 684 -10.99 23.86 12.51
CA GLU A 684 -12.19 23.06 12.73
C GLU A 684 -13.18 23.87 13.57
N LEU A 685 -14.45 23.77 13.24
CA LEU A 685 -15.57 24.34 14.00
C LEU A 685 -16.70 23.30 14.01
N VAL A 686 -16.97 22.74 15.19
CA VAL A 686 -17.98 21.68 15.38
C VAL A 686 -18.97 22.14 16.44
N GLY A 687 -20.27 22.08 16.11
CA GLY A 687 -21.35 22.29 17.07
C GLY A 687 -22.02 20.96 17.43
N LYS A 688 -22.27 20.74 18.71
CA LYS A 688 -23.00 19.58 19.22
C LYS A 688 -24.14 20.03 20.13
N ASP A 689 -25.36 19.61 19.83
CA ASP A 689 -26.50 19.86 20.67
C ASP A 689 -26.50 18.92 21.89
N LEU A 690 -26.83 19.52 23.05
CA LEU A 690 -26.91 18.84 24.33
C LEU A 690 -28.36 18.86 24.86
N PRO A 691 -28.73 17.92 25.72
CA PRO A 691 -30.06 17.91 26.33
C PRO A 691 -30.37 19.22 27.09
N GLY A 692 -31.61 19.69 27.02
CA GLY A 692 -32.07 20.88 27.75
C GLY A 692 -31.84 22.20 27.03
N GLY A 693 -31.84 22.22 25.69
CA GLY A 693 -31.70 23.45 24.90
C GLY A 693 -30.33 24.11 24.97
N ARG A 694 -29.29 23.32 25.19
CA ARG A 694 -27.88 23.77 25.21
C ARG A 694 -27.12 23.25 24.00
N SER A 695 -26.12 23.96 23.57
CA SER A 695 -25.15 23.53 22.54
C SER A 695 -23.74 23.77 23.03
N MET A 696 -22.83 22.91 22.57
CA MET A 696 -21.40 23.08 22.79
C MET A 696 -20.70 23.22 21.43
N PHE A 697 -19.95 24.29 21.24
CA PHE A 697 -19.14 24.52 20.06
C PHE A 697 -17.68 24.29 20.38
N THR A 698 -17.02 23.43 19.60
CA THR A 698 -15.57 23.22 19.66
C THR A 698 -14.93 23.95 18.50
N VAL A 699 -14.06 24.90 18.80
CA VAL A 699 -13.33 25.70 17.81
C VAL A 699 -11.84 25.44 17.93
N ARG A 700 -11.23 24.89 16.86
CA ARG A 700 -9.79 24.67 16.77
C ARG A 700 -9.18 25.67 15.80
N PHE A 701 -8.17 26.42 16.24
CA PHE A 701 -7.58 27.51 15.47
C PHE A 701 -6.13 27.80 15.89
N GLU A 702 -5.45 28.59 15.09
CA GLU A 702 -4.05 28.98 15.31
C GLU A 702 -3.96 30.36 15.98
N VAL A 703 -3.08 30.48 17.00
CA VAL A 703 -2.78 31.75 17.69
C VAL A 703 -1.27 31.89 17.96
N LYS A 704 -0.79 33.10 18.11
CA LYS A 704 0.63 33.39 18.40
C LYS A 704 0.98 33.23 19.87
N ASN A 705 0.08 33.63 20.78
CA ASN A 705 0.30 33.62 22.22
C ASN A 705 -1.03 33.63 22.99
N VAL A 706 -0.91 33.54 24.34
CA VAL A 706 -2.05 33.59 25.28
C VAL A 706 -2.82 34.90 25.17
N SER A 707 -2.16 36.05 24.93
CA SER A 707 -2.83 37.36 24.85
C SER A 707 -3.78 37.44 23.66
N GLU A 708 -3.37 36.91 22.50
CA GLU A 708 -4.22 36.83 21.33
C GLU A 708 -5.39 35.87 21.57
N LEU A 709 -5.11 34.69 22.17
CA LEU A 709 -6.12 33.73 22.55
C LEU A 709 -7.19 34.33 23.47
N GLU A 710 -6.78 35.09 24.50
CA GLU A 710 -7.70 35.71 25.45
C GLU A 710 -8.53 36.81 24.77
N THR A 711 -7.95 37.55 23.84
CA THR A 711 -8.68 38.54 23.04
C THR A 711 -9.79 37.89 22.22
N ILE A 712 -9.51 36.75 21.60
CA ILE A 712 -10.48 35.98 20.81
C ILE A 712 -11.55 35.42 21.74
N ARG A 713 -11.14 34.86 22.87
CA ARG A 713 -12.05 34.32 23.89
C ARG A 713 -13.06 35.35 24.37
N GLN A 714 -12.62 36.56 24.67
CA GLN A 714 -13.49 37.66 25.07
C GLN A 714 -14.48 38.07 23.98
N LYS A 715 -14.05 38.11 22.71
CA LYS A 715 -14.94 38.36 21.58
C LYS A 715 -16.02 37.28 21.41
N LEU A 716 -15.66 36.03 21.64
CA LEU A 716 -16.58 34.91 21.56
C LEU A 716 -17.60 34.90 22.71
N LEU A 717 -17.15 35.29 23.93
CA LEU A 717 -18.05 35.45 25.10
C LEU A 717 -19.03 36.59 24.96
N ASN A 718 -18.74 37.61 24.15
CA ASN A 718 -19.66 38.70 23.85
C ASN A 718 -20.77 38.34 22.83
N ILE A 719 -20.74 37.16 22.25
CA ILE A 719 -21.84 36.69 21.41
C ILE A 719 -23.04 36.39 22.32
N ARG A 720 -24.21 36.87 21.92
CA ARG A 720 -25.46 36.59 22.64
C ARG A 720 -25.68 35.07 22.71
N ASP A 721 -26.06 34.59 23.90
CA ASP A 721 -26.36 33.18 24.20
C ASP A 721 -25.09 32.28 24.35
N VAL A 722 -23.88 32.81 24.28
CA VAL A 722 -22.68 32.14 24.75
C VAL A 722 -22.54 32.34 26.25
N THR A 723 -22.66 31.29 27.04
CA THR A 723 -22.71 31.34 28.51
C THR A 723 -21.36 31.08 29.17
N GLY A 724 -20.44 30.44 28.45
CA GLY A 724 -19.13 30.11 28.97
C GLY A 724 -18.14 29.69 27.88
N SER A 725 -16.86 29.77 28.25
CA SER A 725 -15.79 29.22 27.39
C SER A 725 -14.72 28.57 28.24
N ARG A 726 -14.21 27.45 27.76
CA ARG A 726 -13.08 26.75 28.38
C ARG A 726 -12.08 26.27 27.30
N ARG A 727 -10.83 26.11 27.72
CA ARG A 727 -9.85 25.48 26.81
C ARG A 727 -10.18 23.99 26.69
N GLY A 728 -10.43 23.54 25.47
CA GLY A 728 -10.85 22.18 25.18
C GLY A 728 -9.82 21.15 25.59
N GLN A 729 -10.30 20.00 26.03
CA GLN A 729 -9.51 18.78 26.20
C GLN A 729 -9.81 17.89 24.99
N ASN A 730 -8.77 17.57 24.20
CA ASN A 730 -8.89 16.58 23.11
C ASN A 730 -8.76 15.17 23.67
#